data_9c2d7e402401d38409d1b82ad107252d
#
_entry.id   9c2d7e402401d38409d1b82ad107252d
#
_cell.length_a   1.000
_cell.length_b   1.000
_cell.length_c   1.000
_cell.angle_alpha   90.00
_cell.angle_beta   90.00
_cell.angle_gamma   90.00
#
_symmetry.space_group_name_H-M   'P 1'
#
loop_
_entity.id
_entity.type
_entity.pdbx_description
1 polymer ?
#
loop_
_entity_poly.entity_id
_entity_poly.type
_entity_poly.pdbx_seq_one_letter_code
_entity_poly.pdbx_strand_id
1 'polypeptide(L)'
;MQKIISVHNNLSRGETDRDLMGRNDLPIYKNGSERFRNFWSNFKGNAIYRPGFEMMVEFEDCNMVEFKFSQTQDYLILFYKEKMKFLSYSGDGSFGFVQSGGADLEVATPYSLAESKEIQFAQNADVMYVVHEDYEPYKLTRTGAAAFTFATFVRTADPFDDPSAGTVGYPSAVTFFQGRLYYASSTLKGTTVWGSKSASYDNMTTGAGDDDGLEITIADLTERITWIKNGQKSLICGNAEGIVPINGGSETEPITPSTITAHMSHTDGSDYTIPVHKDGLLFYIKYDQRNLKYFQFDLLSETFDADDANAVSYDITEGKMKLLYHIKDRNDLMFMLSEEGDFISLNFNLKEKIAGWHRHDTQGTIKDIVRMYDQDKKVHLFALVQRTNGWYIEKLSEIIEFPQFEDYFTDKDSEKADREAFNRVTAEKLKECRYLDSHSVFSDLRTSTITYDATAGTISGGIFKATDVGKNIVYKTATGKEYGYFEITSLVSVNVVGVTALSTITDTTYSSWYLTTNKISGLTHLVNQTVGVVADGGYIGDYEVDANGTLSLDRQVSLAVIGLKYEGFIKSYPIGMLVQLINTQLFLKSVSSAHIQCVDSAGGEFGTTPYKMTEIQKYRTSGAIYDLPPLPMNGRQQIMYSDGTDLDKRFYIKQTKPLPLNITSATMDVLFGDRL
;
A
#
# COMPACT_ATOMS: atom_id res chain seq x y z
N MET A 1 -26.65 12.31 37.68
CA MET A 1 -25.78 11.90 36.54
C MET A 1 -24.50 12.71 36.56
N GLN A 2 -23.38 12.05 36.60
CA GLN A 2 -22.08 12.73 36.54
C GLN A 2 -21.65 12.83 35.07
N LYS A 3 -21.28 14.03 34.61
CA LYS A 3 -20.72 14.24 33.28
C LYS A 3 -19.22 14.04 33.32
N ILE A 4 -18.69 13.22 32.43
CA ILE A 4 -17.26 12.98 32.26
C ILE A 4 -16.90 13.11 30.78
N ILE A 5 -15.71 13.62 30.49
CA ILE A 5 -15.20 13.73 29.13
C ILE A 5 -14.35 12.50 28.83
N SER A 6 -14.74 11.72 27.83
CA SER A 6 -13.95 10.61 27.28
C SER A 6 -13.14 11.12 26.11
N VAL A 7 -11.82 11.00 26.19
CA VAL A 7 -10.89 11.48 25.16
C VAL A 7 -10.18 10.29 24.52
N HIS A 8 -10.32 10.15 23.21
CA HIS A 8 -9.58 9.23 22.36
C HIS A 8 -8.78 10.08 21.37
N ASN A 9 -7.58 10.45 21.75
CA ASN A 9 -6.67 11.31 20.98
C ASN A 9 -5.48 10.55 20.38
N ASN A 10 -5.53 9.22 20.45
CA ASN A 10 -4.49 8.36 19.91
C ASN A 10 -5.13 7.03 19.49
N LEU A 11 -5.01 6.68 18.21
CA LEU A 11 -5.47 5.42 17.62
C LEU A 11 -4.28 4.63 17.05
N SER A 12 -3.06 4.86 17.58
CA SER A 12 -1.81 4.31 17.03
C SER A 12 -1.66 2.79 17.13
N ARG A 13 -2.49 2.13 17.94
CA ARG A 13 -2.49 0.67 18.06
C ARG A 13 -3.35 -0.04 17.02
N GLY A 14 -4.23 0.70 16.32
CA GLY A 14 -5.12 0.10 15.32
C GLY A 14 -6.07 -0.94 15.92
N GLU A 15 -6.20 -2.10 15.27
CA GLU A 15 -7.01 -3.23 15.75
C GLU A 15 -6.25 -4.04 16.80
N THR A 16 -6.90 -4.34 17.89
CA THR A 16 -6.36 -5.13 19.01
C THR A 16 -7.35 -6.20 19.46
N ASP A 17 -6.87 -7.23 20.15
CA ASP A 17 -7.64 -8.41 20.51
C ASP A 17 -8.86 -8.11 21.37
N ARG A 18 -9.93 -8.86 21.18
CA ARG A 18 -11.17 -8.74 21.95
C ARG A 18 -11.00 -9.03 23.43
N ASP A 19 -10.02 -9.83 23.80
CA ASP A 19 -9.71 -10.18 25.18
C ASP A 19 -9.28 -8.97 26.02
N LEU A 20 -8.88 -7.88 25.36
CA LEU A 20 -8.60 -6.61 26.03
C LEU A 20 -9.85 -5.84 26.47
N MET A 21 -11.07 -6.30 26.12
CA MET A 21 -12.33 -5.59 26.41
C MET A 21 -12.53 -5.28 27.91
N GLY A 22 -12.02 -6.12 28.81
CA GLY A 22 -12.08 -5.91 30.26
C GLY A 22 -10.94 -5.08 30.84
N ARG A 23 -9.90 -4.77 30.06
CA ARG A 23 -8.64 -4.22 30.55
C ARG A 23 -8.54 -2.69 30.34
N ASN A 24 -9.56 -1.95 30.81
CA ASN A 24 -9.58 -0.49 30.76
C ASN A 24 -8.52 0.19 31.67
N ASP A 25 -7.77 -0.59 32.44
CA ASP A 25 -6.61 -0.20 33.23
C ASP A 25 -5.37 0.02 32.33
N LEU A 26 -5.30 -0.63 31.18
CA LEU A 26 -4.15 -0.57 30.28
C LEU A 26 -4.25 0.64 29.30
N PRO A 27 -3.15 1.37 29.06
CA PRO A 27 -3.14 2.45 28.05
C PRO A 27 -3.53 1.97 26.65
N ILE A 28 -3.22 0.73 26.30
CA ILE A 28 -3.53 0.11 25.02
C ILE A 28 -5.03 0.05 24.74
N TYR A 29 -5.85 -0.07 25.77
CA TYR A 29 -7.32 -0.04 25.67
C TYR A 29 -7.84 1.27 25.06
N LYS A 30 -7.21 2.39 25.40
CA LYS A 30 -7.60 3.73 24.90
C LYS A 30 -7.02 4.03 23.53
N ASN A 31 -5.88 3.42 23.18
CA ASN A 31 -5.14 3.67 21.96
C ASN A 31 -5.43 2.64 20.86
N GLY A 32 -6.14 1.56 21.17
CA GLY A 32 -6.57 0.51 20.28
C GLY A 32 -8.07 0.56 20.00
N SER A 33 -8.49 -0.29 19.10
CA SER A 33 -9.89 -0.45 18.67
C SER A 33 -10.21 -1.94 18.52
N GLU A 34 -11.47 -2.33 18.74
CA GLU A 34 -11.93 -3.70 18.52
C GLU A 34 -11.97 -4.07 17.03
N ARG A 35 -12.17 -3.07 16.14
CA ARG A 35 -12.06 -3.19 14.69
C ARG A 35 -11.44 -1.94 14.10
N PHE A 36 -10.52 -2.14 13.16
CA PHE A 36 -9.84 -1.06 12.44
C PHE A 36 -9.65 -1.47 10.98
N ARG A 37 -10.68 -1.22 10.17
CA ARG A 37 -10.78 -1.70 8.80
C ARG A 37 -10.71 -0.59 7.79
N ASN A 38 -9.83 -0.75 6.78
CA ASN A 38 -9.59 0.22 5.71
C ASN A 38 -9.14 1.60 6.20
N PHE A 39 -8.49 1.62 7.33
CA PHE A 39 -7.76 2.77 7.86
C PHE A 39 -6.32 2.37 8.17
N TRP A 40 -5.44 3.34 8.22
CA TRP A 40 -4.09 3.22 8.75
C TRP A 40 -3.93 4.10 9.98
N SER A 41 -3.21 3.63 10.98
CA SER A 41 -2.71 4.50 12.03
C SER A 41 -1.32 5.03 11.67
N ASN A 42 -0.99 6.24 12.07
CA ASN A 42 0.35 6.78 11.95
C ASN A 42 0.99 6.99 13.34
N PHE A 43 2.26 7.36 13.37
CA PHE A 43 3.00 7.61 14.62
C PHE A 43 2.42 8.72 15.48
N LYS A 44 1.62 9.61 14.91
CA LYS A 44 0.93 10.70 15.62
C LYS A 44 -0.39 10.24 16.26
N GLY A 45 -0.80 9.00 16.01
CA GLY A 45 -2.05 8.43 16.52
C GLY A 45 -3.29 8.75 15.68
N ASN A 46 -3.13 9.28 14.47
CA ASN A 46 -4.24 9.54 13.57
C ASN A 46 -4.76 8.24 12.94
N ALA A 47 -6.06 8.22 12.64
CA ALA A 47 -6.68 7.23 11.77
C ALA A 47 -6.88 7.82 10.37
N ILE A 48 -6.20 7.29 9.37
CA ILE A 48 -6.21 7.76 7.99
C ILE A 48 -6.88 6.71 7.11
N TYR A 49 -7.94 7.10 6.41
CA TYR A 49 -8.61 6.23 5.45
C TYR A 49 -7.66 5.86 4.32
N ARG A 50 -7.52 4.54 4.01
CA ARG A 50 -6.57 4.09 3.00
C ARG A 50 -6.96 4.57 1.61
N PRO A 51 -6.02 4.91 0.73
CA PRO A 51 -6.31 5.11 -0.69
C PRO A 51 -6.70 3.79 -1.36
N GLY A 52 -7.31 3.88 -2.53
CA GLY A 52 -7.70 2.73 -3.33
C GLY A 52 -6.59 2.17 -4.20
N PHE A 53 -6.91 1.10 -4.90
CA PHE A 53 -6.04 0.47 -5.89
C PHE A 53 -6.36 0.97 -7.29
N GLU A 54 -5.37 1.41 -8.04
CA GLU A 54 -5.45 1.79 -9.46
C GLU A 54 -5.25 0.56 -10.33
N MET A 55 -6.16 0.31 -11.27
CA MET A 55 -6.02 -0.78 -12.24
C MET A 55 -4.92 -0.43 -13.24
N MET A 56 -3.84 -1.21 -13.28
CA MET A 56 -2.70 -0.97 -14.14
C MET A 56 -2.71 -1.87 -15.37
N VAL A 57 -2.85 -3.17 -15.18
CA VAL A 57 -2.75 -4.17 -16.26
C VAL A 57 -3.69 -5.33 -15.98
N GLU A 58 -4.41 -5.79 -16.99
CA GLU A 58 -5.11 -7.07 -16.97
C GLU A 58 -4.13 -8.20 -17.26
N PHE A 59 -4.18 -9.26 -16.46
CA PHE A 59 -3.30 -10.42 -16.63
C PHE A 59 -4.03 -11.71 -16.26
N GLU A 60 -3.32 -12.71 -15.81
CA GLU A 60 -3.83 -13.97 -15.28
C GLU A 60 -3.16 -14.29 -13.94
N ASP A 61 -3.49 -15.44 -13.33
CA ASP A 61 -2.82 -15.86 -12.07
C ASP A 61 -1.32 -16.00 -12.30
N CYS A 62 -0.54 -15.35 -11.48
CA CYS A 62 0.92 -15.31 -11.57
C CYS A 62 1.56 -15.13 -10.19
N ASN A 63 2.85 -15.42 -10.10
CA ASN A 63 3.69 -15.02 -8.97
C ASN A 63 4.49 -13.78 -9.37
N MET A 64 4.46 -12.75 -8.54
CA MET A 64 5.09 -11.46 -8.80
C MET A 64 6.42 -11.32 -8.06
N VAL A 65 7.49 -10.97 -8.76
CA VAL A 65 8.84 -10.81 -8.21
C VAL A 65 9.45 -9.47 -8.60
N GLU A 66 10.01 -8.74 -7.64
CA GLU A 66 10.74 -7.49 -7.87
C GLU A 66 12.12 -7.79 -8.49
N PHE A 67 12.50 -7.06 -9.56
CA PHE A 67 13.86 -7.03 -10.08
C PHE A 67 14.35 -5.57 -10.15
N LYS A 68 15.17 -5.18 -9.21
CA LYS A 68 15.64 -3.81 -9.04
C LYS A 68 17.00 -3.58 -9.69
N PHE A 69 17.03 -2.96 -10.87
CA PHE A 69 18.27 -2.58 -11.53
C PHE A 69 18.86 -1.27 -10.99
N SER A 70 18.04 -0.23 -10.86
CA SER A 70 18.46 1.08 -10.37
C SER A 70 17.32 1.76 -9.61
N GLN A 71 17.54 2.98 -9.12
CA GLN A 71 16.50 3.76 -8.45
C GLN A 71 15.40 4.30 -9.40
N THR A 72 15.62 4.24 -10.71
CA THR A 72 14.70 4.78 -11.73
C THR A 72 14.33 3.73 -12.78
N GLN A 73 14.90 2.54 -12.69
CA GLN A 73 14.60 1.43 -13.59
C GLN A 73 14.44 0.16 -12.79
N ASP A 74 13.21 -0.21 -12.58
CA ASP A 74 12.76 -1.36 -11.83
C ASP A 74 11.82 -2.18 -12.69
N TYR A 75 11.75 -3.48 -12.45
CA TYR A 75 10.91 -4.39 -13.20
C TYR A 75 10.08 -5.25 -12.26
N LEU A 76 8.85 -5.48 -12.63
CA LEU A 76 7.99 -6.48 -12.03
C LEU A 76 7.97 -7.71 -12.93
N ILE A 77 8.49 -8.82 -12.43
CA ILE A 77 8.51 -10.11 -13.14
C ILE A 77 7.25 -10.86 -12.78
N LEU A 78 6.57 -11.36 -13.80
CA LEU A 78 5.35 -12.17 -13.68
C LEU A 78 5.67 -13.61 -14.11
N PHE A 79 5.76 -14.53 -13.16
CA PHE A 79 5.90 -15.95 -13.45
C PHE A 79 4.53 -16.58 -13.69
N TYR A 80 4.34 -17.20 -14.85
CA TYR A 80 3.09 -17.84 -15.24
C TYR A 80 3.35 -18.91 -16.30
N LYS A 81 2.65 -20.04 -16.23
CA LYS A 81 2.69 -21.09 -17.28
C LYS A 81 4.06 -21.41 -17.84
N GLU A 82 5.06 -21.63 -16.99
CA GLU A 82 6.46 -21.92 -17.38
C GLU A 82 7.12 -20.77 -18.20
N LYS A 83 6.71 -19.55 -17.98
CA LYS A 83 7.19 -18.34 -18.64
C LYS A 83 7.27 -17.17 -17.68
N MET A 84 8.03 -16.15 -18.07
CA MET A 84 8.09 -14.86 -17.40
C MET A 84 7.75 -13.74 -18.37
N LYS A 85 6.94 -12.77 -17.92
CA LYS A 85 6.79 -11.46 -18.53
C LYS A 85 7.30 -10.37 -17.59
N PHE A 86 7.56 -9.20 -18.15
CA PHE A 86 8.15 -8.10 -17.41
C PHE A 86 7.29 -6.85 -17.58
N LEU A 87 7.00 -6.19 -16.47
CA LEU A 87 6.36 -4.88 -16.44
C LEU A 87 7.37 -3.84 -15.95
N SER A 88 7.30 -2.63 -16.48
CA SER A 88 8.14 -1.51 -16.05
C SER A 88 7.51 -0.18 -16.39
N TYR A 89 8.02 0.88 -15.78
CA TYR A 89 7.73 2.25 -16.23
C TYR A 89 8.59 2.61 -17.45
N SER A 90 7.98 3.15 -18.49
CA SER A 90 8.66 3.69 -19.68
C SER A 90 9.14 5.11 -19.41
N GLY A 91 10.07 5.62 -20.23
CA GLY A 91 10.65 6.96 -20.07
C GLY A 91 9.65 8.13 -20.12
N ASP A 92 8.42 7.91 -20.59
CA ASP A 92 7.31 8.86 -20.57
C ASP A 92 6.41 8.74 -19.31
N GLY A 93 6.77 7.85 -18.37
CA GLY A 93 6.00 7.60 -17.14
C GLY A 93 4.86 6.59 -17.32
N SER A 94 4.62 6.04 -18.50
CA SER A 94 3.62 4.99 -18.69
C SER A 94 4.10 3.66 -18.09
N PHE A 95 3.17 2.90 -17.51
CA PHE A 95 3.43 1.57 -16.96
C PHE A 95 2.84 0.50 -17.89
N GLY A 96 3.61 -0.54 -18.19
CA GLY A 96 3.13 -1.61 -19.06
C GLY A 96 4.16 -2.69 -19.31
N PHE A 97 3.80 -3.66 -20.16
CA PHE A 97 4.70 -4.74 -20.54
C PHE A 97 5.93 -4.21 -21.28
N VAL A 98 7.10 -4.72 -20.89
CA VAL A 98 8.36 -4.44 -21.60
C VAL A 98 8.27 -5.04 -23.00
N GLN A 99 8.53 -4.23 -24.02
CA GLN A 99 8.44 -4.64 -25.41
C GLN A 99 9.82 -4.99 -25.97
N SER A 100 9.91 -6.11 -26.68
CA SER A 100 11.09 -6.53 -27.44
C SER A 100 10.69 -6.89 -28.87
N GLY A 101 11.23 -6.18 -29.85
CA GLY A 101 10.90 -6.43 -31.27
C GLY A 101 9.43 -6.19 -31.64
N GLY A 102 8.69 -5.38 -30.85
CA GLY A 102 7.27 -5.05 -31.09
C GLY A 102 6.27 -6.05 -30.47
N ALA A 103 6.74 -6.97 -29.65
CA ALA A 103 5.91 -7.88 -28.84
C ALA A 103 6.31 -7.81 -27.36
N ASP A 104 5.45 -8.25 -26.48
CA ASP A 104 5.78 -8.37 -25.05
C ASP A 104 7.00 -9.27 -24.87
N LEU A 105 7.97 -8.82 -24.07
CA LEU A 105 9.12 -9.63 -23.73
C LEU A 105 8.69 -10.84 -22.89
N GLU A 106 8.95 -12.02 -23.43
CA GLU A 106 8.63 -13.30 -22.80
C GLU A 106 9.90 -14.15 -22.70
N VAL A 107 10.18 -14.69 -21.51
CA VAL A 107 11.33 -15.57 -21.25
C VAL A 107 10.81 -16.88 -20.67
N ALA A 108 11.28 -18.02 -21.21
CA ALA A 108 10.91 -19.34 -20.70
C ALA A 108 11.53 -19.61 -19.32
N THR A 109 10.83 -20.32 -18.47
CA THR A 109 11.27 -20.79 -17.14
C THR A 109 10.87 -22.25 -16.98
N PRO A 110 11.61 -23.05 -16.20
CA PRO A 110 11.22 -24.44 -15.93
C PRO A 110 10.08 -24.56 -14.90
N TYR A 111 9.77 -23.47 -14.17
CA TYR A 111 8.85 -23.49 -13.05
C TYR A 111 7.40 -23.43 -13.51
N SER A 112 6.57 -24.34 -13.02
CA SER A 112 5.11 -24.17 -13.04
C SER A 112 4.70 -22.96 -12.16
N LEU A 113 3.44 -22.56 -12.24
CA LEU A 113 2.93 -21.49 -11.37
C LEU A 113 3.05 -21.85 -9.87
N ALA A 114 2.81 -23.10 -9.49
CA ALA A 114 2.91 -23.54 -8.09
C ALA A 114 4.38 -23.46 -7.61
N GLU A 115 5.29 -24.05 -8.37
CA GLU A 115 6.73 -24.03 -8.06
C GLU A 115 7.31 -22.61 -8.05
N SER A 116 6.81 -21.73 -8.92
CA SER A 116 7.27 -20.33 -8.92
C SER A 116 6.96 -19.59 -7.62
N LYS A 117 5.98 -20.03 -6.82
CA LYS A 117 5.67 -19.48 -5.50
C LYS A 117 6.61 -19.98 -4.40
N GLU A 118 7.40 -21.00 -4.70
CA GLU A 118 8.37 -21.60 -3.78
C GLU A 118 9.82 -21.21 -4.09
N ILE A 119 10.06 -20.44 -5.16
CA ILE A 119 11.39 -19.93 -5.48
C ILE A 119 11.88 -18.95 -4.43
N GLN A 120 13.18 -19.01 -4.17
CA GLN A 120 13.88 -17.93 -3.47
C GLN A 120 14.94 -17.33 -4.39
N PHE A 121 15.24 -16.07 -4.16
CA PHE A 121 16.15 -15.35 -5.03
C PHE A 121 17.04 -14.35 -4.27
N ALA A 122 18.21 -14.12 -4.84
CA ALA A 122 19.12 -13.06 -4.40
C ALA A 122 19.64 -12.30 -5.62
N GLN A 123 19.57 -10.99 -5.57
CA GLN A 123 19.97 -10.12 -6.68
C GLN A 123 21.24 -9.32 -6.34
N ASN A 124 22.12 -9.21 -7.31
CA ASN A 124 23.26 -8.28 -7.30
C ASN A 124 23.34 -7.60 -8.68
N ALA A 125 23.05 -6.29 -8.72
CA ALA A 125 23.01 -5.49 -9.94
C ALA A 125 22.13 -6.13 -11.05
N ASP A 126 22.74 -6.48 -12.19
CA ASP A 126 22.06 -7.04 -13.35
C ASP A 126 21.75 -8.55 -13.26
N VAL A 127 22.17 -9.21 -12.18
CA VAL A 127 22.04 -10.67 -12.05
C VAL A 127 21.22 -11.03 -10.83
N MET A 128 20.18 -11.84 -11.03
CA MET A 128 19.40 -12.45 -9.97
C MET A 128 19.64 -13.97 -10.01
N TYR A 129 20.06 -14.53 -8.88
CA TYR A 129 20.18 -15.96 -8.66
C TYR A 129 18.86 -16.48 -8.13
N VAL A 130 18.30 -17.48 -8.79
CA VAL A 130 17.01 -18.09 -8.44
C VAL A 130 17.24 -19.55 -8.08
N VAL A 131 16.68 -19.99 -6.96
CA VAL A 131 16.78 -21.36 -6.47
C VAL A 131 15.41 -21.96 -6.18
N HIS A 132 15.32 -23.26 -6.38
CA HIS A 132 14.20 -24.11 -6.02
C HIS A 132 14.74 -25.51 -5.73
N GLU A 133 14.18 -26.21 -4.76
CA GLU A 133 14.75 -27.50 -4.31
C GLU A 133 14.76 -28.61 -5.37
N ASP A 134 13.87 -28.55 -6.35
CA ASP A 134 13.75 -29.55 -7.42
C ASP A 134 14.50 -29.15 -8.70
N TYR A 135 15.06 -27.95 -8.78
CA TYR A 135 15.70 -27.42 -9.99
C TYR A 135 17.11 -26.92 -9.72
N GLU A 136 17.98 -27.14 -10.68
CA GLU A 136 19.31 -26.53 -10.69
C GLU A 136 19.19 -25.01 -10.53
N PRO A 137 20.07 -24.32 -9.77
CA PRO A 137 20.08 -22.87 -9.68
C PRO A 137 20.16 -22.17 -11.04
N TYR A 138 19.30 -21.20 -11.25
CA TYR A 138 19.23 -20.38 -12.46
C TYR A 138 19.76 -18.96 -12.21
N LYS A 139 20.24 -18.34 -13.29
CA LYS A 139 20.52 -16.90 -13.34
C LYS A 139 19.54 -16.21 -14.27
N LEU A 140 18.88 -15.20 -13.76
CA LEU A 140 18.23 -14.19 -14.57
C LEU A 140 19.20 -13.03 -14.74
N THR A 141 19.67 -12.81 -15.96
CA THR A 141 20.62 -11.74 -16.29
C THR A 141 19.96 -10.71 -17.20
N ARG A 142 19.96 -9.47 -16.75
CA ARG A 142 19.56 -8.34 -17.56
C ARG A 142 20.71 -7.92 -18.46
N THR A 143 20.53 -8.03 -19.78
CA THR A 143 21.54 -7.63 -20.77
C THR A 143 21.21 -6.30 -21.44
N GLY A 144 20.01 -5.77 -21.21
CA GLY A 144 19.53 -4.48 -21.71
C GLY A 144 18.18 -4.11 -21.13
N ALA A 145 17.66 -2.92 -21.42
CA ALA A 145 16.39 -2.44 -20.88
C ALA A 145 15.19 -3.34 -21.26
N ALA A 146 15.27 -4.02 -22.40
CA ALA A 146 14.26 -4.95 -22.90
C ALA A 146 14.89 -6.30 -23.30
N ALA A 147 15.91 -6.74 -22.57
CA ALA A 147 16.61 -7.98 -22.87
C ALA A 147 17.06 -8.68 -21.59
N PHE A 148 16.51 -9.87 -21.38
CA PHE A 148 16.82 -10.73 -20.25
C PHE A 148 17.14 -12.15 -20.75
N THR A 149 18.01 -12.83 -20.04
CA THR A 149 18.32 -14.25 -20.24
C THR A 149 18.10 -15.00 -18.92
N PHE A 150 17.48 -16.17 -19.00
CA PHE A 150 17.27 -17.04 -17.86
C PHE A 150 17.83 -18.42 -18.18
N ALA A 151 18.90 -18.82 -17.51
CA ALA A 151 19.62 -20.05 -17.82
C ALA A 151 20.35 -20.61 -16.59
N THR A 152 20.60 -21.89 -16.60
CA THR A 152 21.57 -22.52 -15.69
C THR A 152 22.98 -22.03 -15.98
N PHE A 153 23.89 -22.20 -15.03
CA PHE A 153 25.26 -21.74 -15.15
C PHE A 153 26.25 -22.74 -14.51
N VAL A 154 27.47 -22.74 -15.02
CA VAL A 154 28.52 -23.63 -14.50
C VAL A 154 29.01 -23.10 -13.15
N ARG A 155 28.98 -23.95 -12.14
CA ARG A 155 29.60 -23.71 -10.82
C ARG A 155 30.88 -24.49 -10.73
N THR A 156 31.96 -23.84 -10.32
CA THR A 156 33.24 -24.51 -10.04
C THR A 156 33.13 -25.20 -8.68
N ALA A 157 33.49 -26.50 -8.62
CA ALA A 157 33.35 -27.36 -7.43
C ALA A 157 31.89 -27.32 -6.88
N ASP A 158 30.95 -27.73 -7.72
CA ASP A 158 29.52 -27.72 -7.41
C ASP A 158 29.22 -28.63 -6.20
N PRO A 159 28.69 -28.07 -5.09
CA PRO A 159 28.44 -28.86 -3.88
C PRO A 159 27.10 -29.60 -3.93
N PHE A 160 26.27 -29.37 -4.96
CA PHE A 160 24.93 -29.93 -5.10
C PHE A 160 24.91 -31.22 -5.93
N ASP A 161 26.00 -31.51 -6.60
CA ASP A 161 26.19 -32.73 -7.37
C ASP A 161 26.99 -33.76 -6.53
N ASP A 162 26.31 -34.82 -6.08
CA ASP A 162 26.98 -35.93 -5.41
C ASP A 162 27.12 -37.13 -6.37
N PRO A 163 28.21 -37.23 -7.09
CA PRO A 163 28.40 -38.31 -8.06
C PRO A 163 28.45 -39.71 -7.42
N SER A 164 28.69 -39.80 -6.11
CA SER A 164 28.77 -41.06 -5.37
C SER A 164 27.36 -41.62 -5.02
N ALA A 165 26.41 -40.72 -4.82
CA ALA A 165 25.03 -41.07 -4.50
C ALA A 165 24.13 -41.24 -5.74
N GLY A 166 24.53 -40.74 -6.89
CA GLY A 166 23.72 -40.71 -8.12
C GLY A 166 22.46 -39.85 -8.00
N THR A 167 22.43 -38.95 -7.00
CA THR A 167 21.32 -38.05 -6.69
C THR A 167 21.83 -36.64 -6.62
N VAL A 168 21.02 -35.70 -7.10
CA VAL A 168 21.31 -34.26 -7.05
C VAL A 168 20.35 -33.64 -6.06
N GLY A 169 20.86 -32.82 -5.14
CA GLY A 169 20.03 -32.10 -4.18
C GLY A 169 20.28 -30.60 -4.32
N TYR A 170 19.35 -29.90 -4.94
CA TYR A 170 19.49 -28.46 -5.18
C TYR A 170 19.15 -27.61 -3.95
N PRO A 171 19.74 -26.39 -3.85
CA PRO A 171 19.49 -25.51 -2.72
C PRO A 171 18.11 -24.86 -2.81
N SER A 172 17.46 -24.71 -1.65
CA SER A 172 16.15 -24.06 -1.55
C SER A 172 16.21 -22.60 -1.09
N ALA A 173 17.36 -22.14 -0.58
CA ALA A 173 17.51 -20.76 -0.10
C ALA A 173 18.83 -20.13 -0.57
N VAL A 174 18.80 -18.81 -0.83
CA VAL A 174 19.95 -18.08 -1.36
C VAL A 174 19.97 -16.63 -0.85
N THR A 175 21.18 -16.11 -0.56
CA THR A 175 21.37 -14.68 -0.20
C THR A 175 22.79 -14.22 -0.45
N PHE A 176 23.00 -12.90 -0.54
CA PHE A 176 24.33 -12.28 -0.54
C PHE A 176 24.68 -11.77 0.84
N PHE A 177 25.91 -12.04 1.29
CA PHE A 177 26.46 -11.48 2.51
C PHE A 177 27.98 -11.37 2.44
N GLN A 178 28.56 -10.27 2.92
CA GLN A 178 30.02 -10.02 2.99
C GLN A 178 30.79 -10.39 1.69
N GLY A 179 30.23 -10.02 0.53
CA GLY A 179 30.86 -10.25 -0.76
C GLY A 179 30.88 -11.72 -1.26
N ARG A 180 30.06 -12.57 -0.66
CA ARG A 180 29.86 -13.98 -1.03
C ARG A 180 28.38 -14.22 -1.37
N LEU A 181 28.12 -15.21 -2.21
CA LEU A 181 26.80 -15.80 -2.43
C LEU A 181 26.67 -17.02 -1.53
N TYR A 182 25.65 -17.05 -0.71
CA TYR A 182 25.35 -18.17 0.19
C TYR A 182 24.12 -18.91 -0.31
N TYR A 183 24.21 -20.22 -0.31
CA TYR A 183 23.12 -21.15 -0.50
C TYR A 183 22.86 -21.91 0.79
N ALA A 184 21.62 -22.33 1.00
CA ALA A 184 21.27 -23.14 2.16
C ALA A 184 20.24 -24.19 1.83
N SER A 185 20.28 -25.28 2.58
CA SER A 185 19.34 -26.40 2.50
C SER A 185 19.30 -27.07 1.13
N SER A 186 19.35 -28.36 1.12
CA SER A 186 19.02 -29.18 -0.04
C SER A 186 18.25 -30.43 0.40
N THR A 187 17.67 -31.16 -0.54
CA THR A 187 17.01 -32.43 -0.24
C THR A 187 17.95 -33.46 0.38
N LEU A 188 19.26 -33.37 0.11
CA LEU A 188 20.29 -34.27 0.64
C LEU A 188 20.93 -33.76 1.94
N LYS A 189 21.08 -32.43 2.07
CA LYS A 189 21.76 -31.78 3.21
C LYS A 189 20.90 -30.59 3.71
N GLY A 190 19.84 -30.88 4.44
CA GLY A 190 18.81 -29.91 4.84
C GLY A 190 19.31 -28.81 5.81
N THR A 191 20.37 -29.09 6.61
CA THR A 191 20.90 -28.19 7.63
C THR A 191 22.25 -27.57 7.24
N THR A 192 22.64 -27.67 5.96
CA THR A 192 23.94 -27.22 5.48
C THR A 192 23.80 -25.86 4.78
N VAL A 193 24.80 -25.01 5.01
CA VAL A 193 24.98 -23.71 4.35
C VAL A 193 26.30 -23.72 3.58
N TRP A 194 26.29 -23.28 2.34
CA TRP A 194 27.47 -23.17 1.46
C TRP A 194 27.68 -21.70 1.09
N GLY A 195 28.95 -21.28 1.12
CA GLY A 195 29.34 -19.93 0.70
C GLY A 195 30.34 -19.99 -0.46
N SER A 196 30.11 -19.16 -1.48
CA SER A 196 31.06 -19.01 -2.60
C SER A 196 32.38 -18.42 -2.15
N LYS A 197 33.40 -18.49 -3.02
CA LYS A 197 34.60 -17.66 -2.86
C LYS A 197 34.23 -16.17 -2.83
N SER A 198 35.03 -15.39 -2.08
CA SER A 198 34.84 -13.93 -2.01
C SER A 198 34.92 -13.32 -3.41
N ALA A 199 33.96 -12.45 -3.75
CA ALA A 199 33.79 -11.78 -5.05
C ALA A 199 33.75 -12.70 -6.29
N SER A 200 33.61 -14.02 -6.11
CA SER A 200 33.50 -15.01 -7.19
C SER A 200 32.29 -15.94 -6.93
N TYR A 201 31.13 -15.47 -7.25
CA TYR A 201 29.84 -16.07 -6.85
C TYR A 201 29.56 -17.46 -7.45
N ASP A 202 30.20 -17.79 -8.57
CA ASP A 202 30.06 -19.10 -9.25
C ASP A 202 31.11 -20.11 -8.84
N ASN A 203 32.04 -19.73 -7.94
CA ASN A 203 33.10 -20.59 -7.50
C ASN A 203 32.87 -21.04 -6.05
N MET A 204 32.57 -22.34 -5.88
CA MET A 204 32.26 -22.96 -4.59
C MET A 204 33.45 -23.77 -4.03
N THR A 205 34.64 -23.61 -4.61
CA THR A 205 35.82 -24.35 -4.16
C THR A 205 36.14 -24.03 -2.70
N THR A 206 36.01 -25.00 -1.82
CA THR A 206 36.34 -24.91 -0.40
C THR A 206 37.86 -24.97 -0.16
N GLY A 207 38.29 -24.33 0.91
CA GLY A 207 39.73 -24.30 1.29
C GLY A 207 39.92 -23.71 2.68
N ALA A 208 41.19 -23.44 3.03
CA ALA A 208 41.57 -22.87 4.33
C ALA A 208 41.87 -21.37 4.27
N GLY A 209 41.91 -20.79 3.07
CA GLY A 209 42.14 -19.34 2.90
C GLY A 209 40.89 -18.54 3.21
N ASP A 210 41.07 -17.32 3.70
CA ASP A 210 39.95 -16.44 4.11
C ASP A 210 38.98 -16.14 2.96
N ASP A 211 39.48 -16.14 1.71
CA ASP A 211 38.65 -15.91 0.50
C ASP A 211 38.07 -17.19 -0.10
N ASP A 212 38.44 -18.37 0.40
CA ASP A 212 37.95 -19.64 -0.13
C ASP A 212 36.46 -19.86 0.15
N GLY A 213 35.85 -20.70 -0.66
CA GLY A 213 34.46 -21.16 -0.41
C GLY A 213 34.37 -21.95 0.89
N LEU A 214 33.20 -22.00 1.47
CA LEU A 214 32.96 -22.65 2.76
C LEU A 214 31.71 -23.52 2.73
N GLU A 215 31.68 -24.54 3.60
CA GLU A 215 30.55 -25.40 3.87
C GLU A 215 30.44 -25.59 5.39
N ILE A 216 29.28 -25.37 5.94
CA ILE A 216 28.99 -25.63 7.35
C ILE A 216 27.65 -26.35 7.51
N THR A 217 27.66 -27.47 8.22
CA THR A 217 26.47 -28.17 8.65
C THR A 217 26.12 -27.75 10.07
N ILE A 218 24.92 -27.23 10.28
CA ILE A 218 24.47 -26.74 11.59
C ILE A 218 23.97 -27.93 12.38
N ALA A 219 24.74 -28.36 13.37
CA ALA A 219 24.47 -29.56 14.17
C ALA A 219 23.29 -29.40 15.14
N ASP A 220 22.94 -28.16 15.47
CA ASP A 220 21.86 -27.83 16.39
C ASP A 220 20.46 -27.98 15.74
N LEU A 221 20.41 -28.16 14.41
CA LEU A 221 19.17 -28.31 13.65
C LEU A 221 18.95 -29.75 13.22
N THR A 222 17.71 -30.23 13.28
CA THR A 222 17.25 -31.49 12.71
C THR A 222 16.36 -31.28 11.48
N GLU A 223 15.63 -30.16 11.44
CA GLU A 223 14.75 -29.77 10.34
C GLU A 223 15.49 -28.91 9.31
N ARG A 224 15.02 -28.92 8.09
CA ARG A 224 15.60 -28.17 6.95
C ARG A 224 15.56 -26.67 7.18
N ILE A 225 16.61 -25.98 6.71
CA ILE A 225 16.62 -24.51 6.67
C ILE A 225 15.56 -24.05 5.64
N THR A 226 14.65 -23.19 6.06
CA THR A 226 13.57 -22.68 5.21
C THR A 226 13.97 -21.40 4.47
N TRP A 227 14.81 -20.57 5.06
CA TRP A 227 15.35 -19.36 4.44
C TRP A 227 16.71 -18.97 5.02
N ILE A 228 17.44 -18.18 4.25
CA ILE A 228 18.68 -17.56 4.68
C ILE A 228 18.64 -16.06 4.32
N LYS A 229 19.03 -15.19 5.26
CA LYS A 229 18.97 -13.74 5.07
C LYS A 229 20.16 -13.03 5.68
N ASN A 230 20.62 -11.98 5.04
CA ASN A 230 21.64 -11.09 5.61
C ASN A 230 21.06 -10.35 6.82
N GLY A 231 21.69 -10.46 7.99
CA GLY A 231 21.46 -9.58 9.13
C GLY A 231 22.36 -8.36 9.08
N GLN A 232 22.33 -7.54 10.13
CA GLN A 232 23.22 -6.37 10.22
C GLN A 232 24.70 -6.77 10.34
N LYS A 233 24.97 -7.80 11.14
CA LYS A 233 26.33 -8.25 11.46
C LYS A 233 26.53 -9.74 11.20
N SER A 234 25.47 -10.50 11.11
CA SER A 234 25.44 -11.95 10.97
C SER A 234 24.66 -12.35 9.72
N LEU A 235 24.99 -13.49 9.17
CA LEU A 235 24.12 -14.19 8.27
C LEU A 235 23.11 -14.98 9.12
N ILE A 236 21.82 -14.86 8.85
CA ILE A 236 20.78 -15.47 9.68
C ILE A 236 20.05 -16.52 8.85
N CYS A 237 19.88 -17.70 9.41
CA CYS A 237 19.01 -18.72 8.84
C CYS A 237 17.92 -19.11 9.82
N GLY A 238 16.77 -19.49 9.29
CA GLY A 238 15.62 -19.95 10.03
C GLY A 238 15.11 -21.29 9.54
N ASN A 239 14.51 -22.03 10.44
CA ASN A 239 13.80 -23.25 10.16
C ASN A 239 12.64 -23.44 11.13
N ALA A 240 11.92 -24.54 11.06
CA ALA A 240 10.78 -24.84 11.94
C ALA A 240 11.15 -24.94 13.44
N GLU A 241 12.42 -25.16 13.79
CA GLU A 241 12.87 -25.36 15.17
C GLU A 241 13.39 -24.07 15.80
N GLY A 242 14.00 -23.17 15.00
CA GLY A 242 14.63 -21.97 15.56
C GLY A 242 15.29 -21.05 14.56
N ILE A 243 15.95 -20.04 15.11
CA ILE A 243 16.73 -19.04 14.34
C ILE A 243 18.21 -19.19 14.72
N VAL A 244 19.05 -19.29 13.70
CA VAL A 244 20.50 -19.48 13.84
C VAL A 244 21.24 -18.32 13.18
N PRO A 245 21.88 -17.44 13.94
CA PRO A 245 22.88 -16.51 13.40
C PRO A 245 24.19 -17.24 13.11
N ILE A 246 24.78 -16.94 11.97
CA ILE A 246 26.08 -17.44 11.51
C ILE A 246 27.04 -16.26 11.54
N ASN A 247 28.14 -16.41 12.28
CA ASN A 247 29.13 -15.36 12.54
C ASN A 247 30.54 -15.82 12.23
N GLY A 248 31.51 -14.90 12.21
CA GLY A 248 32.93 -15.17 12.02
C GLY A 248 33.70 -15.35 13.33
N GLY A 249 33.11 -15.99 14.36
CA GLY A 249 33.76 -16.16 15.67
C GLY A 249 33.42 -15.03 16.64
N SER A 250 33.35 -13.82 16.17
CA SER A 250 32.74 -12.67 16.85
C SER A 250 31.87 -11.88 15.87
N GLU A 251 31.02 -10.95 16.38
CA GLU A 251 30.13 -10.15 15.53
C GLU A 251 30.85 -9.14 14.61
N THR A 252 32.12 -8.86 14.87
CA THR A 252 32.93 -7.91 14.10
C THR A 252 33.88 -8.60 13.13
N GLU A 253 34.06 -9.91 13.25
CA GLU A 253 34.90 -10.70 12.35
C GLU A 253 34.17 -11.15 11.10
N PRO A 254 34.80 -11.13 9.93
CA PRO A 254 34.20 -11.67 8.72
C PRO A 254 34.04 -13.20 8.82
N ILE A 255 33.01 -13.71 8.14
CA ILE A 255 32.79 -15.15 8.00
C ILE A 255 33.85 -15.72 7.03
N THR A 256 34.75 -16.54 7.54
CA THR A 256 35.76 -17.26 6.76
C THR A 256 35.70 -18.76 7.07
N PRO A 257 36.33 -19.63 6.26
CA PRO A 257 36.34 -21.07 6.54
C PRO A 257 36.90 -21.45 7.91
N SER A 258 37.80 -20.62 8.49
CA SER A 258 38.45 -20.87 9.78
C SER A 258 37.71 -20.24 10.98
N THR A 259 36.88 -19.22 10.76
CA THR A 259 36.22 -18.46 11.85
C THR A 259 34.73 -18.74 11.98
N ILE A 260 34.11 -19.35 10.98
CA ILE A 260 32.63 -19.55 10.94
C ILE A 260 32.11 -20.31 12.16
N THR A 261 31.13 -19.74 12.79
CA THR A 261 30.35 -20.33 13.91
C THR A 261 28.87 -20.20 13.67
N ALA A 262 28.09 -21.19 14.09
CA ALA A 262 26.65 -21.22 13.95
C ALA A 262 26.03 -21.91 15.17
N HIS A 263 25.25 -21.19 15.94
CA HIS A 263 24.56 -21.73 17.12
C HIS A 263 23.13 -21.23 17.16
N MET A 264 22.18 -22.10 17.52
CA MET A 264 20.81 -21.71 17.70
C MET A 264 20.70 -20.66 18.80
N SER A 265 20.18 -19.49 18.50
CA SER A 265 20.01 -18.41 19.46
C SER A 265 18.58 -18.29 19.99
N HIS A 266 17.61 -18.77 19.22
CA HIS A 266 16.19 -18.66 19.56
C HIS A 266 15.44 -19.92 19.09
N THR A 267 14.53 -20.45 19.94
CA THR A 267 13.81 -21.70 19.69
C THR A 267 12.43 -21.53 19.07
N ASP A 268 11.99 -20.29 18.82
CA ASP A 268 10.78 -20.05 18.05
C ASP A 268 11.08 -20.18 16.57
N GLY A 269 10.68 -21.30 15.98
CA GLY A 269 10.90 -21.58 14.57
C GLY A 269 10.17 -20.64 13.63
N SER A 270 10.60 -20.63 12.39
CA SER A 270 10.05 -19.77 11.32
C SER A 270 9.40 -20.59 10.21
N ASP A 271 8.44 -19.97 9.55
CA ASP A 271 7.83 -20.45 8.32
C ASP A 271 8.75 -20.22 7.10
N TYR A 272 8.34 -20.69 5.93
CA TYR A 272 9.05 -20.54 4.66
C TYR A 272 9.08 -19.08 4.14
N THR A 273 8.20 -18.23 4.65
CA THR A 273 8.10 -16.82 4.23
C THR A 273 9.41 -16.06 4.41
N ILE A 274 9.88 -15.41 3.34
CA ILE A 274 11.14 -14.66 3.35
C ILE A 274 11.06 -13.48 4.33
N PRO A 275 11.98 -13.38 5.30
CA PRO A 275 12.00 -12.30 6.27
C PRO A 275 12.29 -10.93 5.64
N VAL A 276 11.83 -9.87 6.32
CA VAL A 276 11.94 -8.49 5.86
C VAL A 276 12.66 -7.62 6.90
N HIS A 277 13.53 -6.75 6.43
CA HIS A 277 14.21 -5.76 7.27
C HIS A 277 13.39 -4.48 7.40
N LYS A 278 13.26 -4.00 8.67
CA LYS A 278 12.77 -2.67 9.00
C LYS A 278 13.51 -2.11 10.22
N ASP A 279 14.08 -0.91 10.08
CA ASP A 279 14.74 -0.17 11.17
C ASP A 279 15.83 -0.96 11.93
N GLY A 280 16.51 -1.87 11.23
CA GLY A 280 17.55 -2.71 11.79
C GLY A 280 17.05 -3.99 12.47
N LEU A 281 15.75 -4.21 12.48
CA LEU A 281 15.12 -5.45 12.93
C LEU A 281 14.88 -6.37 11.74
N LEU A 282 14.94 -7.68 11.97
CA LEU A 282 14.54 -8.69 11.00
C LEU A 282 13.18 -9.23 11.41
N PHE A 283 12.16 -9.00 10.58
CA PHE A 283 10.81 -9.52 10.80
C PHE A 283 10.65 -10.85 10.08
N TYR A 284 10.15 -11.86 10.79
CA TYR A 284 9.84 -13.17 10.24
C TYR A 284 8.51 -13.69 10.77
N ILE A 285 7.88 -14.56 9.98
CA ILE A 285 6.64 -15.24 10.38
C ILE A 285 7.04 -16.53 11.09
N LYS A 286 6.51 -16.74 12.30
CA LYS A 286 6.72 -17.96 13.07
C LYS A 286 6.14 -19.17 12.33
N TYR A 287 6.63 -20.36 12.62
CA TYR A 287 6.20 -21.63 12.01
C TYR A 287 4.68 -21.88 12.07
N ASP A 288 3.99 -21.34 13.09
CA ASP A 288 2.53 -21.41 13.22
C ASP A 288 1.78 -20.52 12.21
N GLN A 289 2.50 -19.69 11.44
CA GLN A 289 2.00 -18.72 10.45
C GLN A 289 1.06 -17.64 11.03
N ARG A 290 0.96 -17.55 12.35
CA ARG A 290 0.11 -16.59 13.05
C ARG A 290 0.86 -15.50 13.77
N ASN A 291 2.07 -15.78 14.24
CA ASN A 291 2.89 -14.82 14.97
C ASN A 291 3.89 -14.15 14.04
N LEU A 292 3.85 -12.81 13.99
CA LEU A 292 4.92 -12.01 13.41
C LEU A 292 5.92 -11.68 14.52
N LYS A 293 7.16 -12.13 14.34
CA LYS A 293 8.25 -11.86 15.27
C LYS A 293 9.25 -10.89 14.67
N TYR A 294 9.92 -10.12 15.53
CA TYR A 294 11.08 -9.35 15.15
C TYR A 294 12.31 -9.81 15.92
N PHE A 295 13.38 -10.00 15.20
CA PHE A 295 14.66 -10.50 15.68
C PHE A 295 15.68 -9.37 15.71
N GLN A 296 16.34 -9.18 16.83
CA GLN A 296 17.34 -8.13 17.04
C GLN A 296 18.52 -8.64 17.84
N PHE A 297 19.66 -7.98 17.65
CA PHE A 297 20.81 -8.16 18.53
C PHE A 297 20.73 -7.17 19.69
N ASP A 298 20.75 -7.66 20.93
CA ASP A 298 20.86 -6.83 22.12
C ASP A 298 22.33 -6.69 22.53
N LEU A 299 22.83 -5.47 22.48
CA LEU A 299 24.22 -5.13 22.78
C LEU A 299 24.56 -5.26 24.29
N LEU A 300 23.55 -5.22 25.15
CA LEU A 300 23.74 -5.28 26.60
C LEU A 300 23.90 -6.73 27.10
N SER A 301 23.12 -7.63 26.54
CA SER A 301 23.17 -9.06 26.83
C SER A 301 24.13 -9.83 25.92
N GLU A 302 24.61 -9.19 24.84
CA GLU A 302 25.40 -9.82 23.77
C GLU A 302 24.71 -11.05 23.16
N THR A 303 23.35 -11.02 23.13
CA THR A 303 22.53 -12.11 22.63
C THR A 303 21.55 -11.61 21.58
N PHE A 304 21.09 -12.53 20.76
CA PHE A 304 19.94 -12.27 19.89
C PHE A 304 18.65 -12.58 20.63
N ASP A 305 17.64 -11.72 20.47
CA ASP A 305 16.33 -11.85 21.05
C ASP A 305 15.23 -11.73 20.00
N ALA A 306 14.08 -12.36 20.24
CA ALA A 306 12.95 -12.33 19.31
C ALA A 306 11.63 -12.14 20.09
N ASP A 307 10.96 -11.03 19.83
CA ASP A 307 9.69 -10.68 20.44
C ASP A 307 8.53 -10.72 19.44
N ASP A 308 7.31 -10.84 19.98
CA ASP A 308 6.08 -10.85 19.18
C ASP A 308 5.61 -9.44 18.84
N ALA A 309 5.53 -9.11 17.55
CA ALA A 309 4.99 -7.85 17.08
C ALA A 309 3.46 -7.78 17.20
N ASN A 310 2.77 -8.93 17.22
CA ASN A 310 1.31 -9.05 17.31
C ASN A 310 0.78 -9.55 18.67
N ALA A 311 1.56 -9.45 19.73
CA ALA A 311 1.21 -9.97 21.07
C ALA A 311 -0.15 -9.48 21.63
N VAL A 312 -0.66 -8.35 21.16
CA VAL A 312 -1.93 -7.74 21.58
C VAL A 312 -2.94 -7.61 20.44
N SER A 313 -2.65 -8.23 19.30
CA SER A 313 -3.46 -8.18 18.07
C SER A 313 -3.41 -9.53 17.35
N TYR A 314 -3.51 -10.60 18.10
CA TYR A 314 -3.38 -11.97 17.61
C TYR A 314 -4.56 -12.42 16.73
N ASP A 315 -5.75 -11.85 16.99
CA ASP A 315 -6.96 -12.14 16.22
C ASP A 315 -6.85 -11.69 14.74
N ILE A 316 -6.01 -10.68 14.45
CA ILE A 316 -5.91 -10.13 13.09
C ILE A 316 -5.15 -11.06 12.13
N THR A 317 -4.32 -11.95 12.65
CA THR A 317 -3.49 -12.89 11.90
C THR A 317 -4.05 -14.32 11.89
N GLU A 318 -5.35 -14.49 12.15
CA GLU A 318 -6.00 -15.80 12.20
C GLU A 318 -5.92 -16.57 10.87
N GLY A 319 -5.90 -15.87 9.73
CA GLY A 319 -5.91 -16.44 8.38
C GLY A 319 -4.57 -17.00 7.90
N LYS A 320 -3.55 -17.15 8.77
CA LYS A 320 -2.20 -17.63 8.43
C LYS A 320 -1.47 -16.74 7.40
N MET A 321 -0.45 -16.05 7.83
CA MET A 321 0.36 -15.17 6.99
C MET A 321 1.29 -15.96 6.07
N LYS A 322 1.40 -15.57 4.80
CA LYS A 322 2.28 -16.22 3.81
C LYS A 322 3.22 -15.28 3.07
N LEU A 323 2.91 -13.97 3.05
CA LEU A 323 3.75 -12.96 2.41
C LEU A 323 3.96 -11.78 3.37
N LEU A 324 5.15 -11.20 3.29
CA LEU A 324 5.54 -10.06 4.10
C LEU A 324 6.37 -9.09 3.25
N TYR A 325 5.94 -7.83 3.15
CA TYR A 325 6.65 -6.76 2.45
C TYR A 325 6.71 -5.49 3.29
N HIS A 326 7.81 -4.76 3.17
CA HIS A 326 8.00 -3.46 3.80
C HIS A 326 8.08 -2.37 2.73
N ILE A 327 7.21 -1.36 2.85
CA ILE A 327 7.19 -0.18 1.99
C ILE A 327 7.71 1.01 2.78
N LYS A 328 8.91 1.44 2.42
CA LYS A 328 9.53 2.61 3.04
C LYS A 328 9.10 3.88 2.32
N ASP A 329 7.88 4.29 2.58
CA ASP A 329 7.30 5.56 2.16
C ASP A 329 7.07 6.47 3.38
N ARG A 330 6.24 7.51 3.22
CA ARG A 330 5.84 8.40 4.32
C ARG A 330 5.16 7.68 5.49
N ASN A 331 4.43 6.60 5.21
CA ASN A 331 3.67 5.86 6.22
C ASN A 331 4.48 4.72 6.84
N ASP A 332 5.54 4.27 6.15
CA ASP A 332 6.51 3.28 6.60
C ASP A 332 5.85 1.99 7.11
N LEU A 333 4.93 1.45 6.28
CA LEU A 333 4.09 0.31 6.61
C LEU A 333 4.70 -1.03 6.17
N MET A 334 4.48 -2.05 6.96
CA MET A 334 4.63 -3.44 6.51
C MET A 334 3.27 -3.96 6.06
N PHE A 335 3.26 -4.72 4.98
CA PHE A 335 2.08 -5.35 4.41
C PHE A 335 2.24 -6.86 4.43
N MET A 336 1.15 -7.53 4.77
CA MET A 336 1.06 -8.98 4.86
C MET A 336 -0.16 -9.47 4.12
N LEU A 337 -0.05 -10.68 3.59
CA LEU A 337 -1.14 -11.38 2.95
C LEU A 337 -1.29 -12.75 3.57
N SER A 338 -2.54 -13.14 3.91
CA SER A 338 -2.83 -14.49 4.39
C SER A 338 -3.05 -15.48 3.23
N GLU A 339 -3.05 -16.77 3.54
CA GLU A 339 -3.42 -17.81 2.57
C GLU A 339 -4.85 -17.63 2.04
N GLU A 340 -5.75 -17.10 2.86
CA GLU A 340 -7.15 -16.84 2.50
C GLU A 340 -7.34 -15.55 1.69
N GLY A 341 -6.29 -14.72 1.61
CA GLY A 341 -6.31 -13.44 0.90
C GLY A 341 -6.65 -12.25 1.79
N ASP A 342 -6.56 -12.41 3.13
CA ASP A 342 -6.66 -11.26 4.05
C ASP A 342 -5.48 -10.33 3.85
N PHE A 343 -5.76 -9.08 3.57
CA PHE A 343 -4.76 -8.04 3.40
C PHE A 343 -4.63 -7.23 4.68
N ILE A 344 -3.43 -7.26 5.27
CA ILE A 344 -3.14 -6.69 6.59
C ILE A 344 -1.98 -5.71 6.46
N SER A 345 -2.02 -4.62 7.21
CA SER A 345 -0.85 -3.74 7.35
C SER A 345 -0.49 -3.50 8.81
N LEU A 346 0.78 -3.24 9.04
CA LEU A 346 1.36 -2.97 10.35
C LEU A 346 2.20 -1.69 10.30
N ASN A 347 1.87 -0.75 11.17
CA ASN A 347 2.73 0.37 11.51
C ASN A 347 3.52 0.01 12.77
N PHE A 348 4.83 -0.19 12.62
CA PHE A 348 5.69 -0.63 13.72
C PHE A 348 6.82 0.35 13.99
N ASN A 349 6.95 0.79 15.23
CA ASN A 349 8.09 1.57 15.72
C ASN A 349 8.42 1.16 17.16
N LEU A 350 9.54 0.47 17.33
CA LEU A 350 9.96 -0.04 18.62
C LEU A 350 10.29 1.09 19.61
N LYS A 351 10.91 2.17 19.14
CA LYS A 351 11.32 3.31 19.99
C LYS A 351 10.11 4.05 20.57
N GLU A 352 9.08 4.23 19.77
CA GLU A 352 7.82 4.86 20.16
C GLU A 352 6.83 3.87 20.78
N LYS A 353 7.19 2.58 20.87
CA LYS A 353 6.33 1.49 21.36
C LYS A 353 4.99 1.41 20.63
N ILE A 354 5.02 1.60 19.32
CA ILE A 354 3.87 1.53 18.44
C ILE A 354 3.89 0.20 17.68
N ALA A 355 2.75 -0.49 17.70
CA ALA A 355 2.46 -1.63 16.84
C ALA A 355 0.99 -1.52 16.46
N GLY A 356 0.71 -0.77 15.40
CA GLY A 356 -0.64 -0.49 14.90
C GLY A 356 -1.02 -1.44 13.79
N TRP A 357 -1.97 -2.33 14.07
CA TRP A 357 -2.44 -3.34 13.14
C TRP A 357 -3.71 -2.89 12.44
N HIS A 358 -3.81 -3.16 11.14
CA HIS A 358 -4.94 -2.73 10.32
C HIS A 358 -5.35 -3.85 9.38
N ARG A 359 -6.65 -4.08 9.28
CA ARG A 359 -7.27 -5.02 8.34
C ARG A 359 -7.81 -4.26 7.13
N HIS A 360 -7.60 -4.81 5.96
CA HIS A 360 -8.10 -4.22 4.72
C HIS A 360 -8.94 -5.23 3.96
N ASP A 361 -10.02 -4.76 3.37
CA ASP A 361 -10.85 -5.52 2.46
C ASP A 361 -11.03 -4.79 1.12
N THR A 362 -11.39 -5.53 0.11
CA THR A 362 -11.70 -5.06 -1.24
C THR A 362 -12.72 -5.99 -1.87
N GLN A 363 -13.42 -5.51 -2.90
CA GLN A 363 -14.31 -6.37 -3.69
C GLN A 363 -13.47 -7.30 -4.58
N GLY A 364 -13.24 -8.52 -4.14
CA GLY A 364 -12.36 -9.50 -4.77
C GLY A 364 -11.36 -10.09 -3.78
N THR A 365 -10.38 -10.85 -4.27
CA THR A 365 -9.37 -11.49 -3.43
C THR A 365 -7.98 -11.09 -3.89
N ILE A 366 -7.17 -10.57 -2.99
CA ILE A 366 -5.76 -10.30 -3.25
C ILE A 366 -5.02 -11.65 -3.18
N LYS A 367 -4.25 -11.99 -4.21
CA LYS A 367 -3.56 -13.27 -4.34
C LYS A 367 -2.06 -13.15 -4.16
N ASP A 368 -1.51 -11.99 -4.51
CA ASP A 368 -0.09 -11.69 -4.37
C ASP A 368 0.12 -10.21 -4.16
N ILE A 369 1.22 -9.83 -3.51
CA ILE A 369 1.65 -8.45 -3.32
C ILE A 369 3.15 -8.34 -3.57
N VAL A 370 3.59 -7.21 -4.09
CA VAL A 370 5.01 -6.93 -4.34
C VAL A 370 5.22 -5.43 -4.32
N ARG A 371 6.44 -4.99 -4.05
CA ARG A 371 6.82 -3.58 -4.17
C ARG A 371 7.59 -3.33 -5.46
N MET A 372 7.51 -2.10 -5.95
CA MET A 372 8.26 -1.64 -7.11
C MET A 372 8.50 -0.13 -7.02
N TYR A 373 9.63 0.35 -7.52
CA TYR A 373 9.96 1.77 -7.61
C TYR A 373 9.49 2.37 -8.94
N ASP A 374 8.97 3.59 -8.89
CA ASP A 374 8.71 4.38 -10.09
C ASP A 374 9.93 5.21 -10.52
N GLN A 375 9.77 6.00 -11.58
CA GLN A 375 10.83 6.86 -12.09
C GLN A 375 11.18 8.03 -11.18
N ASP A 376 10.26 8.43 -10.30
CA ASP A 376 10.44 9.47 -9.29
C ASP A 376 11.09 8.93 -8.00
N LYS A 377 11.55 7.68 -8.01
CA LYS A 377 12.16 6.94 -6.88
C LYS A 377 11.19 6.70 -5.72
N LYS A 378 9.89 6.79 -5.97
CA LYS A 378 8.88 6.42 -5.00
C LYS A 378 8.64 4.92 -5.08
N VAL A 379 8.42 4.32 -3.91
CA VAL A 379 8.07 2.91 -3.82
C VAL A 379 6.56 2.75 -3.74
N HIS A 380 6.02 1.84 -4.54
CA HIS A 380 4.60 1.52 -4.58
C HIS A 380 4.36 0.05 -4.26
N LEU A 381 3.22 -0.24 -3.67
CA LEU A 381 2.71 -1.60 -3.52
C LEU A 381 1.87 -1.95 -4.75
N PHE A 382 2.21 -3.05 -5.38
CA PHE A 382 1.40 -3.69 -6.42
C PHE A 382 0.75 -4.94 -5.84
N ALA A 383 -0.47 -5.20 -6.25
CA ALA A 383 -1.24 -6.37 -5.85
C ALA A 383 -1.80 -7.08 -7.08
N LEU A 384 -1.71 -8.40 -7.10
CA LEU A 384 -2.48 -9.23 -8.00
C LEU A 384 -3.84 -9.50 -7.38
N VAL A 385 -4.89 -9.00 -8.01
CA VAL A 385 -6.25 -9.07 -7.47
C VAL A 385 -7.15 -9.87 -8.41
N GLN A 386 -7.78 -10.90 -7.88
CA GLN A 386 -8.84 -11.61 -8.56
C GLN A 386 -10.17 -10.88 -8.33
N ARG A 387 -10.67 -10.22 -9.37
CA ARG A 387 -11.95 -9.51 -9.42
C ARG A 387 -13.02 -10.38 -10.08
N THR A 388 -14.27 -9.92 -10.08
CA THR A 388 -15.39 -10.61 -10.72
C THR A 388 -15.15 -10.85 -12.22
N ASN A 389 -14.53 -9.91 -12.92
CA ASN A 389 -14.36 -9.93 -14.38
C ASN A 389 -12.99 -10.45 -14.84
N GLY A 390 -12.05 -10.73 -13.93
CA GLY A 390 -10.72 -11.21 -14.31
C GLY A 390 -9.67 -11.00 -13.24
N TRP A 391 -8.42 -11.08 -13.65
CA TRP A 391 -7.26 -10.89 -12.82
C TRP A 391 -6.56 -9.60 -13.21
N TYR A 392 -6.24 -8.76 -12.24
CA TYR A 392 -5.66 -7.44 -12.48
C TYR A 392 -4.46 -7.22 -11.59
N ILE A 393 -3.44 -6.60 -12.16
CA ILE A 393 -2.32 -6.04 -11.42
C ILE A 393 -2.72 -4.61 -11.11
N GLU A 394 -2.88 -4.33 -9.84
CA GLU A 394 -3.34 -3.05 -9.32
C GLU A 394 -2.27 -2.40 -8.44
N LYS A 395 -2.14 -1.09 -8.51
CA LYS A 395 -1.20 -0.29 -7.72
C LYS A 395 -1.93 0.44 -6.61
N LEU A 396 -1.45 0.32 -5.38
CA LEU A 396 -1.95 1.11 -4.26
C LEU A 396 -1.63 2.59 -4.47
N SER A 397 -2.65 3.43 -4.45
CA SER A 397 -2.52 4.87 -4.70
C SER A 397 -1.88 5.60 -3.51
N GLU A 398 -1.34 6.78 -3.77
CA GLU A 398 -0.74 7.63 -2.74
C GLU A 398 -1.80 8.44 -1.97
N ILE A 399 -1.48 8.78 -0.73
CA ILE A 399 -2.22 9.77 0.04
C ILE A 399 -1.79 11.15 -0.44
N ILE A 400 -2.76 11.96 -0.86
CA ILE A 400 -2.51 13.32 -1.34
C ILE A 400 -2.39 14.27 -0.16
N GLU A 401 -1.36 15.12 -0.18
CA GLU A 401 -1.18 16.22 0.76
C GLU A 401 -1.90 17.46 0.26
N PHE A 402 -2.66 18.08 1.17
CA PHE A 402 -3.32 19.34 0.89
C PHE A 402 -2.45 20.52 1.35
N PRO A 403 -2.55 21.66 0.64
CA PRO A 403 -1.82 22.86 1.03
C PRO A 403 -2.33 23.38 2.38
N GLN A 404 -1.49 24.13 3.09
CA GLN A 404 -1.89 24.83 4.31
C GLN A 404 -2.27 26.27 3.97
N PHE A 405 -3.26 26.83 4.69
CA PHE A 405 -3.73 28.19 4.41
C PHE A 405 -2.64 29.25 4.66
N GLU A 406 -1.81 29.02 5.65
CA GLU A 406 -0.69 29.89 6.04
C GLU A 406 0.29 30.15 4.89
N ASP A 407 0.43 29.19 3.97
CA ASP A 407 1.30 29.34 2.79
C ASP A 407 0.74 30.33 1.76
N TYR A 408 -0.54 30.68 1.87
CA TYR A 408 -1.26 31.58 0.96
C TYR A 408 -1.54 32.94 1.59
N PHE A 409 -1.38 33.08 2.90
CA PHE A 409 -1.67 34.31 3.61
C PHE A 409 -0.56 35.33 3.39
N THR A 410 -0.88 36.47 2.75
CA THR A 410 0.07 37.54 2.47
C THR A 410 -0.07 38.66 3.47
N ASP A 411 -1.29 39.19 3.68
CA ASP A 411 -1.61 40.22 4.65
C ASP A 411 -3.13 40.23 4.96
N LYS A 412 -3.55 41.05 5.94
CA LYS A 412 -4.96 41.15 6.35
C LYS A 412 -5.88 41.73 5.30
N ASP A 413 -5.37 42.61 4.45
CA ASP A 413 -6.17 43.28 3.43
C ASP A 413 -6.44 42.35 2.24
N SER A 414 -5.54 41.37 2.02
CA SER A 414 -5.63 40.34 0.98
C SER A 414 -6.33 39.07 1.44
N GLU A 415 -6.67 38.89 2.71
CA GLU A 415 -7.17 37.62 3.29
C GLU A 415 -8.28 36.96 2.47
N LYS A 416 -9.23 37.72 1.93
CA LYS A 416 -10.31 37.18 1.12
C LYS A 416 -9.80 36.56 -0.18
N ALA A 417 -8.91 37.23 -0.89
CA ALA A 417 -8.32 36.76 -2.14
C ALA A 417 -7.39 35.56 -1.89
N ASP A 418 -6.63 35.59 -0.79
CA ASP A 418 -5.76 34.50 -0.37
C ASP A 418 -6.55 33.25 -0.03
N ARG A 419 -7.69 33.40 0.66
CA ARG A 419 -8.63 32.30 0.97
C ARG A 419 -9.27 31.73 -0.28
N GLU A 420 -9.65 32.56 -1.26
CA GLU A 420 -10.16 32.08 -2.54
C GLU A 420 -9.08 31.30 -3.32
N ALA A 421 -7.85 31.79 -3.35
CA ALA A 421 -6.72 31.10 -3.99
C ALA A 421 -6.45 29.74 -3.32
N PHE A 422 -6.38 29.69 -1.99
CA PHE A 422 -6.24 28.45 -1.21
C PHE A 422 -7.36 27.46 -1.51
N ASN A 423 -8.62 27.90 -1.50
CA ASN A 423 -9.78 27.04 -1.77
C ASN A 423 -9.70 26.41 -3.16
N ARG A 424 -9.28 27.17 -4.17
CA ARG A 424 -9.14 26.66 -5.55
C ARG A 424 -8.03 25.62 -5.66
N VAL A 425 -6.85 25.86 -5.08
CA VAL A 425 -5.75 24.90 -5.11
C VAL A 425 -6.12 23.64 -4.34
N THR A 426 -6.82 23.78 -3.22
CA THR A 426 -7.32 22.64 -2.45
C THR A 426 -8.35 21.81 -3.24
N ALA A 427 -9.24 22.47 -3.98
CA ALA A 427 -10.19 21.79 -4.86
C ALA A 427 -9.49 21.04 -6.00
N GLU A 428 -8.40 21.60 -6.55
CA GLU A 428 -7.57 20.88 -7.54
C GLU A 428 -6.95 19.62 -6.93
N LYS A 429 -6.43 19.72 -5.72
CA LYS A 429 -5.86 18.56 -5.01
C LYS A 429 -6.90 17.47 -4.73
N LEU A 430 -8.17 17.82 -4.51
CA LEU A 430 -9.23 16.81 -4.40
C LEU A 430 -9.43 16.01 -5.68
N LYS A 431 -9.17 16.56 -6.84
CA LYS A 431 -9.23 15.84 -8.12
C LYS A 431 -8.14 14.76 -8.25
N GLU A 432 -7.05 14.89 -7.50
CA GLU A 432 -5.95 13.90 -7.44
C GLU A 432 -6.25 12.73 -6.49
N CYS A 433 -7.27 12.84 -5.62
CA CYS A 433 -7.62 11.83 -4.64
C CYS A 433 -8.14 10.53 -5.28
N ARG A 434 -7.67 9.38 -4.77
CA ARG A 434 -7.94 8.04 -5.29
C ARG A 434 -8.38 7.12 -4.15
N TYR A 435 -9.69 7.08 -3.86
CA TYR A 435 -10.29 6.30 -2.77
C TYR A 435 -11.30 5.27 -3.27
N LEU A 436 -11.05 4.71 -4.45
CA LEU A 436 -11.81 3.62 -5.06
C LEU A 436 -10.84 2.49 -5.42
N ASP A 437 -11.25 1.25 -5.28
CA ASP A 437 -10.48 0.09 -5.71
C ASP A 437 -10.73 -0.23 -7.18
N SER A 438 -9.75 -0.85 -7.84
CA SER A 438 -9.79 -1.16 -9.28
C SER A 438 -10.16 0.07 -10.11
N HIS A 439 -9.68 1.25 -9.68
CA HIS A 439 -10.12 2.47 -10.32
C HIS A 439 -9.35 2.78 -11.60
N SER A 440 -10.06 3.47 -12.50
CA SER A 440 -9.49 4.15 -13.65
C SER A 440 -9.75 5.64 -13.56
N VAL A 441 -8.82 6.42 -14.11
CA VAL A 441 -8.94 7.87 -14.16
C VAL A 441 -9.25 8.29 -15.59
N PHE A 442 -10.38 8.97 -15.76
CA PHE A 442 -10.72 9.64 -17.02
C PHE A 442 -10.32 11.11 -16.95
N SER A 443 -9.62 11.58 -17.99
CA SER A 443 -9.33 12.99 -18.20
C SER A 443 -9.09 13.24 -19.70
N ASP A 444 -9.77 14.21 -20.28
CA ASP A 444 -9.48 14.70 -21.64
C ASP A 444 -8.78 16.06 -21.56
N LEU A 445 -7.61 16.05 -20.90
CA LEU A 445 -6.73 17.22 -20.83
C LEU A 445 -6.01 17.39 -22.16
N ARG A 446 -6.11 18.59 -22.73
CA ARG A 446 -5.48 18.97 -24.00
C ARG A 446 -4.49 20.11 -23.78
N THR A 447 -3.31 19.97 -24.36
CA THR A 447 -2.20 20.93 -24.25
C THR A 447 -2.02 21.78 -25.50
N SER A 448 -2.88 21.62 -26.52
CA SER A 448 -2.88 22.51 -27.72
C SER A 448 -3.37 23.90 -27.33
N THR A 449 -2.73 24.92 -27.86
CA THR A 449 -3.19 26.30 -27.68
C THR A 449 -4.47 26.54 -28.46
N ILE A 450 -5.52 26.99 -27.77
CA ILE A 450 -6.79 27.42 -28.36
C ILE A 450 -6.97 28.92 -28.19
N THR A 451 -7.63 29.56 -29.19
CA THR A 451 -7.89 30.99 -29.20
C THR A 451 -9.39 31.23 -29.34
N TYR A 452 -9.95 32.06 -28.45
CA TYR A 452 -11.35 32.49 -28.52
C TYR A 452 -11.50 33.82 -29.28
N ASP A 453 -12.37 33.82 -30.26
CA ASP A 453 -12.81 35.04 -30.96
C ASP A 453 -14.20 35.43 -30.50
N ALA A 454 -14.30 36.46 -29.70
CA ALA A 454 -15.55 36.96 -29.15
C ALA A 454 -16.47 37.56 -30.23
N THR A 455 -15.92 38.06 -31.35
CA THR A 455 -16.70 38.64 -32.45
C THR A 455 -17.39 37.55 -33.28
N ALA A 456 -16.65 36.46 -33.53
CA ALA A 456 -17.18 35.32 -34.29
C ALA A 456 -17.90 34.30 -33.40
N GLY A 457 -17.75 34.37 -32.06
CA GLY A 457 -18.25 33.33 -31.15
C GLY A 457 -17.63 31.97 -31.41
N THR A 458 -16.32 31.91 -31.69
CA THR A 458 -15.63 30.69 -32.09
C THR A 458 -14.37 30.45 -31.28
N ILE A 459 -14.01 29.16 -31.11
CA ILE A 459 -12.70 28.74 -30.62
C ILE A 459 -11.95 28.01 -31.73
N SER A 460 -10.68 28.40 -31.94
CA SER A 460 -9.78 27.82 -32.93
C SER A 460 -8.50 27.27 -32.28
N GLY A 461 -7.74 26.41 -33.01
CA GLY A 461 -6.44 25.86 -32.58
C GLY A 461 -6.52 24.48 -31.92
N GLY A 462 -7.70 23.98 -31.62
CA GLY A 462 -7.91 22.62 -31.11
C GLY A 462 -8.14 21.61 -32.25
N ILE A 463 -8.31 20.33 -31.89
CA ILE A 463 -8.81 19.26 -32.74
C ILE A 463 -10.17 18.83 -32.20
N PHE A 464 -11.21 19.04 -33.00
CA PHE A 464 -12.61 18.81 -32.63
C PHE A 464 -13.30 17.82 -33.56
N LYS A 465 -14.33 17.14 -33.05
CA LYS A 465 -15.17 16.19 -33.79
C LYS A 465 -16.64 16.62 -33.73
N ALA A 466 -17.44 16.13 -34.63
CA ALA A 466 -18.90 16.38 -34.60
C ALA A 466 -19.56 15.90 -33.29
N THR A 467 -19.00 14.88 -32.67
CA THR A 467 -19.43 14.34 -31.38
C THR A 467 -19.09 15.22 -30.17
N ASP A 468 -18.37 16.33 -30.39
CA ASP A 468 -18.00 17.25 -29.33
C ASP A 468 -19.03 18.39 -29.16
N VAL A 469 -19.98 18.52 -30.10
CA VAL A 469 -21.11 19.45 -29.96
C VAL A 469 -21.96 19.07 -28.75
N GLY A 470 -22.25 20.04 -27.91
CA GLY A 470 -22.93 19.86 -26.61
C GLY A 470 -22.02 19.53 -25.45
N LYS A 471 -20.71 19.39 -25.67
CA LYS A 471 -19.71 19.30 -24.61
C LYS A 471 -19.21 20.68 -24.20
N ASN A 472 -18.59 20.75 -23.02
CA ASN A 472 -17.99 21.98 -22.53
C ASN A 472 -16.46 21.94 -22.68
N ILE A 473 -15.87 23.08 -23.03
CA ILE A 473 -14.45 23.35 -22.90
C ILE A 473 -14.26 24.01 -21.53
N VAL A 474 -13.45 23.41 -20.68
CA VAL A 474 -13.06 23.92 -19.37
C VAL A 474 -11.61 24.35 -19.42
N TYR A 475 -11.32 25.59 -19.16
CA TYR A 475 -9.97 26.12 -19.22
C TYR A 475 -9.58 26.79 -17.90
N LYS A 476 -8.28 26.85 -17.63
CA LYS A 476 -7.70 27.59 -16.53
C LYS A 476 -7.23 28.94 -17.01
N THR A 477 -7.58 30.01 -16.33
CA THR A 477 -7.12 31.37 -16.72
C THR A 477 -5.61 31.48 -16.60
N ALA A 478 -5.00 32.47 -17.28
CA ALA A 478 -3.55 32.70 -17.25
C ALA A 478 -3.04 32.95 -15.81
N THR A 479 -3.87 33.50 -14.95
CA THR A 479 -3.55 33.66 -13.52
C THR A 479 -3.61 32.36 -12.73
N GLY A 480 -4.14 31.28 -13.33
CA GLY A 480 -4.36 29.98 -12.68
C GLY A 480 -5.40 29.98 -11.56
N LYS A 481 -6.07 31.10 -11.33
CA LYS A 481 -6.97 31.32 -10.21
C LYS A 481 -8.44 31.02 -10.50
N GLU A 482 -8.84 30.97 -11.76
CA GLU A 482 -10.24 30.78 -12.17
C GLU A 482 -10.37 29.79 -13.31
N TYR A 483 -11.52 29.09 -13.36
CA TYR A 483 -11.93 28.28 -14.49
C TYR A 483 -12.94 29.05 -15.31
N GLY A 484 -12.80 28.98 -16.64
CA GLY A 484 -13.78 29.44 -17.56
C GLY A 484 -14.41 28.28 -18.31
N TYR A 485 -15.65 28.49 -18.80
CA TYR A 485 -16.44 27.46 -19.46
C TYR A 485 -17.01 27.98 -20.76
N PHE A 486 -16.88 27.18 -21.82
CA PHE A 486 -17.55 27.37 -23.08
C PHE A 486 -18.34 26.12 -23.43
N GLU A 487 -19.57 26.28 -23.89
CA GLU A 487 -20.34 25.21 -24.52
C GLU A 487 -20.08 25.19 -26.03
N ILE A 488 -19.75 24.02 -26.58
CA ILE A 488 -19.60 23.83 -28.04
C ILE A 488 -20.99 23.72 -28.65
N THR A 489 -21.36 24.68 -29.46
CA THR A 489 -22.68 24.75 -30.11
C THR A 489 -22.69 24.22 -31.53
N SER A 490 -21.56 24.27 -32.23
CA SER A 490 -21.42 23.78 -33.61
C SER A 490 -19.98 23.41 -33.95
N LEU A 491 -19.81 22.47 -34.88
CA LEU A 491 -18.53 22.20 -35.51
C LEU A 491 -18.42 23.00 -36.82
N VAL A 492 -17.50 23.95 -36.88
CA VAL A 492 -17.24 24.75 -38.10
C VAL A 492 -16.21 24.03 -38.98
N SER A 493 -15.14 23.52 -38.39
CA SER A 493 -14.14 22.69 -39.04
C SER A 493 -13.45 21.81 -37.99
N VAL A 494 -12.55 20.92 -38.42
CA VAL A 494 -11.76 20.08 -37.51
C VAL A 494 -10.96 20.89 -36.46
N ASN A 495 -10.62 22.14 -36.78
CA ASN A 495 -9.85 23.02 -35.89
C ASN A 495 -10.64 24.21 -35.35
N VAL A 496 -11.93 24.33 -35.66
CA VAL A 496 -12.77 25.47 -35.25
C VAL A 496 -14.15 25.01 -34.82
N VAL A 497 -14.57 25.44 -33.66
CA VAL A 497 -15.93 25.23 -33.13
C VAL A 497 -16.62 26.55 -32.80
N GLY A 498 -17.92 26.62 -33.05
CA GLY A 498 -18.78 27.68 -32.53
C GLY A 498 -19.07 27.40 -31.07
N VAL A 499 -18.99 28.43 -30.23
CA VAL A 499 -19.14 28.28 -28.77
C VAL A 499 -20.02 29.37 -28.18
N THR A 500 -20.65 29.05 -27.07
CA THR A 500 -21.31 30.01 -26.16
C THR A 500 -20.51 30.06 -24.84
N ALA A 501 -20.11 31.24 -24.41
CA ALA A 501 -19.44 31.43 -23.13
C ALA A 501 -20.43 31.26 -21.99
N LEU A 502 -20.10 30.38 -21.05
CA LEU A 502 -20.89 30.10 -19.84
C LEU A 502 -20.34 30.83 -18.61
N SER A 503 -19.20 31.49 -18.73
CA SER A 503 -18.53 32.26 -17.69
C SER A 503 -18.00 33.58 -18.23
N THR A 504 -17.62 34.51 -17.34
CA THR A 504 -16.92 35.75 -17.74
C THR A 504 -15.58 35.40 -18.37
N ILE A 505 -15.30 35.91 -19.56
CA ILE A 505 -14.08 35.68 -20.31
C ILE A 505 -13.08 36.77 -19.95
N THR A 506 -11.91 36.38 -19.43
CA THR A 506 -10.81 37.29 -19.08
C THR A 506 -9.65 37.20 -20.06
N ASP A 507 -9.46 36.03 -20.68
CA ASP A 507 -8.36 35.77 -21.62
C ASP A 507 -8.92 35.27 -22.96
N THR A 508 -8.12 35.44 -24.00
CA THR A 508 -8.51 35.01 -25.36
C THR A 508 -7.73 33.78 -25.82
N THR A 509 -6.66 33.40 -25.14
CA THR A 509 -5.78 32.30 -25.52
C THR A 509 -5.52 31.38 -24.33
N TYR A 510 -5.66 30.07 -24.53
CA TYR A 510 -5.52 29.06 -23.50
C TYR A 510 -4.63 27.91 -23.98
N SER A 511 -3.61 27.54 -23.21
CA SER A 511 -2.64 26.49 -23.54
C SER A 511 -2.91 25.14 -22.86
N SER A 512 -3.86 25.10 -21.92
CA SER A 512 -4.26 23.90 -21.20
C SER A 512 -5.76 23.97 -20.92
N TRP A 513 -6.49 22.96 -21.37
CA TRP A 513 -7.94 22.91 -21.28
C TRP A 513 -8.46 21.48 -21.30
N TYR A 514 -9.64 21.27 -20.76
CA TYR A 514 -10.33 19.97 -20.73
C TYR A 514 -11.54 20.00 -21.65
N LEU A 515 -11.77 18.90 -22.35
CA LEU A 515 -13.03 18.65 -23.01
C LEU A 515 -13.88 17.76 -22.10
N THR A 516 -15.06 18.25 -21.72
CA THR A 516 -15.95 17.50 -20.84
C THR A 516 -16.68 16.37 -21.59
N THR A 517 -17.12 15.38 -20.84
CA THR A 517 -18.02 14.33 -21.35
C THR A 517 -18.99 13.87 -20.27
N ASN A 518 -20.13 13.35 -20.69
CA ASN A 518 -21.04 12.60 -19.81
C ASN A 518 -21.03 11.09 -20.13
N LYS A 519 -20.15 10.65 -21.05
CA LYS A 519 -20.07 9.26 -21.47
C LYS A 519 -18.59 8.82 -21.48
N ILE A 520 -18.23 7.89 -20.61
CA ILE A 520 -16.88 7.40 -20.42
C ILE A 520 -16.83 5.93 -20.86
N SER A 521 -15.89 5.58 -21.72
CA SER A 521 -15.69 4.22 -22.25
C SER A 521 -14.32 3.67 -21.85
N GLY A 522 -14.10 2.38 -22.08
CA GLY A 522 -12.84 1.71 -21.75
C GLY A 522 -12.82 1.07 -20.34
N LEU A 523 -13.95 0.99 -19.67
CA LEU A 523 -14.08 0.39 -18.35
C LEU A 523 -14.36 -1.14 -18.42
N THR A 524 -13.58 -1.85 -19.24
CA THR A 524 -13.78 -3.28 -19.52
C THR A 524 -13.67 -4.15 -18.28
N HIS A 525 -12.81 -3.77 -17.33
CA HIS A 525 -12.61 -4.46 -16.05
C HIS A 525 -13.79 -4.28 -15.08
N LEU A 526 -14.66 -3.29 -15.29
CA LEU A 526 -15.81 -2.96 -14.43
C LEU A 526 -17.17 -3.26 -15.08
N VAL A 527 -17.18 -3.99 -16.19
CA VAL A 527 -18.41 -4.35 -16.91
C VAL A 527 -19.44 -4.99 -16.00
N ASN A 528 -20.70 -4.53 -16.10
CA ASN A 528 -21.87 -4.99 -15.32
C ASN A 528 -21.68 -4.85 -13.80
N GLN A 529 -20.84 -3.91 -13.35
CA GLN A 529 -20.67 -3.62 -11.93
C GLN A 529 -21.20 -2.24 -11.56
N THR A 530 -21.63 -2.12 -10.32
CA THR A 530 -21.97 -0.83 -9.71
C THR A 530 -20.67 -0.18 -9.22
N VAL A 531 -20.36 0.99 -9.73
CA VAL A 531 -19.13 1.73 -9.44
C VAL A 531 -19.44 3.06 -8.76
N GLY A 532 -18.57 3.48 -7.86
CA GLY A 532 -18.56 4.85 -7.34
C GLY A 532 -17.88 5.79 -8.34
N VAL A 533 -18.35 7.01 -8.44
CA VAL A 533 -17.79 8.04 -9.31
C VAL A 533 -17.45 9.29 -8.52
N VAL A 534 -16.17 9.68 -8.56
CA VAL A 534 -15.68 10.96 -8.06
C VAL A 534 -15.35 11.83 -9.26
N ALA A 535 -16.17 12.84 -9.50
CA ALA A 535 -16.03 13.74 -10.65
C ALA A 535 -15.64 15.13 -10.19
N ASP A 536 -14.60 15.70 -10.83
CA ASP A 536 -14.07 17.04 -10.55
C ASP A 536 -13.81 17.30 -9.06
N GLY A 537 -13.34 16.25 -8.32
CA GLY A 537 -13.03 16.29 -6.90
C GLY A 537 -14.21 16.06 -5.95
N GLY A 538 -15.40 15.81 -6.44
CA GLY A 538 -16.61 15.52 -5.66
C GLY A 538 -17.19 14.14 -5.94
N TYR A 539 -17.68 13.44 -4.92
CA TYR A 539 -18.44 12.20 -5.11
C TYR A 539 -19.83 12.53 -5.63
N ILE A 540 -20.17 11.99 -6.81
CA ILE A 540 -21.44 12.27 -7.51
C ILE A 540 -22.47 11.15 -7.40
N GLY A 541 -22.07 9.97 -6.92
CA GLY A 541 -22.99 8.85 -6.72
C GLY A 541 -22.45 7.53 -7.27
N ASP A 542 -23.33 6.53 -7.24
CA ASP A 542 -23.07 5.19 -7.78
C ASP A 542 -23.77 5.06 -9.13
N TYR A 543 -23.08 4.44 -10.09
CA TYR A 543 -23.54 4.22 -11.46
C TYR A 543 -23.26 2.79 -11.88
N GLU A 544 -23.94 2.32 -12.92
CA GLU A 544 -23.67 0.99 -13.51
C GLU A 544 -22.88 1.13 -14.81
N VAL A 545 -21.85 0.33 -14.97
CA VAL A 545 -21.09 0.19 -16.22
C VAL A 545 -21.81 -0.79 -17.12
N ASP A 546 -22.09 -0.39 -18.36
CA ASP A 546 -22.81 -1.26 -19.31
C ASP A 546 -21.96 -2.44 -19.81
N ALA A 547 -22.57 -3.36 -20.57
CA ALA A 547 -21.92 -4.54 -21.15
C ALA A 547 -20.77 -4.23 -22.12
N ASN A 548 -20.66 -2.98 -22.61
CA ASN A 548 -19.62 -2.52 -23.52
C ASN A 548 -18.49 -1.78 -22.78
N GLY A 549 -18.50 -1.79 -21.42
CA GLY A 549 -17.53 -1.03 -20.65
C GLY A 549 -17.71 0.48 -20.73
N THR A 550 -18.96 0.95 -20.92
CA THR A 550 -19.28 2.38 -21.00
C THR A 550 -20.12 2.80 -19.79
N LEU A 551 -19.80 3.96 -19.25
CA LEU A 551 -20.50 4.63 -18.16
C LEU A 551 -21.20 5.88 -18.69
N SER A 552 -22.49 6.03 -18.41
CA SER A 552 -23.26 7.24 -18.75
C SER A 552 -23.59 8.02 -17.48
N LEU A 553 -23.16 9.28 -17.44
CA LEU A 553 -23.37 10.19 -16.32
C LEU A 553 -24.54 11.16 -16.61
N ASP A 554 -25.17 11.67 -15.58
CA ASP A 554 -26.24 12.66 -15.64
C ASP A 554 -25.73 14.11 -15.85
N ARG A 555 -24.40 14.30 -15.84
CA ARG A 555 -23.72 15.59 -16.02
C ARG A 555 -22.45 15.48 -16.85
N GLN A 556 -22.00 16.62 -17.37
CA GLN A 556 -20.70 16.77 -18.00
C GLN A 556 -19.59 16.81 -16.93
N VAL A 557 -18.49 16.09 -17.14
CA VAL A 557 -17.33 16.03 -16.23
C VAL A 557 -16.04 16.25 -17.00
N SER A 558 -15.07 16.91 -16.38
CA SER A 558 -13.73 17.15 -16.96
C SER A 558 -12.71 16.11 -16.53
N LEU A 559 -12.85 15.62 -15.30
CA LEU A 559 -12.04 14.55 -14.73
C LEU A 559 -12.96 13.65 -13.89
N ALA A 560 -12.81 12.34 -14.02
CA ALA A 560 -13.53 11.38 -13.21
C ALA A 560 -12.64 10.23 -12.76
N VAL A 561 -12.75 9.84 -11.50
CA VAL A 561 -12.20 8.62 -10.93
C VAL A 561 -13.37 7.65 -10.77
N ILE A 562 -13.26 6.47 -11.37
CA ILE A 562 -14.34 5.47 -11.46
C ILE A 562 -13.79 4.16 -10.96
N GLY A 563 -14.46 3.52 -10.01
CA GLY A 563 -13.99 2.25 -9.45
C GLY A 563 -14.94 1.66 -8.40
N LEU A 564 -14.49 0.60 -7.77
CA LEU A 564 -15.23 -0.14 -6.76
C LEU A 564 -15.12 0.55 -5.40
N LYS A 565 -16.25 0.72 -4.72
CA LYS A 565 -16.26 1.28 -3.36
C LYS A 565 -15.86 0.22 -2.34
N TYR A 566 -15.19 0.66 -1.30
CA TYR A 566 -14.97 -0.07 -0.06
C TYR A 566 -15.33 0.83 1.13
N GLU A 567 -15.54 0.23 2.29
CA GLU A 567 -15.97 0.94 3.49
C GLU A 567 -14.83 1.01 4.51
N GLY A 568 -14.54 2.21 4.99
CA GLY A 568 -13.73 2.40 6.18
C GLY A 568 -14.57 2.24 7.45
N PHE A 569 -14.07 1.46 8.43
CA PHE A 569 -14.81 1.19 9.64
C PHE A 569 -13.89 1.06 10.86
N ILE A 570 -14.17 1.85 11.89
CA ILE A 570 -13.52 1.76 13.20
C ILE A 570 -14.59 1.53 14.25
N LYS A 571 -14.39 0.54 15.14
CA LYS A 571 -15.22 0.24 16.30
C LYS A 571 -14.36 0.30 17.56
N SER A 572 -14.65 1.25 18.43
CA SER A 572 -13.92 1.36 19.71
C SER A 572 -14.28 0.23 20.67
N TYR A 573 -13.46 0.05 21.70
CA TYR A 573 -13.88 -0.65 22.88
C TYR A 573 -15.02 0.08 23.61
N PRO A 574 -15.75 -0.59 24.53
CA PRO A 574 -16.72 0.08 25.37
C PRO A 574 -16.10 1.27 26.10
N ILE A 575 -16.80 2.39 26.13
CA ILE A 575 -16.33 3.58 26.86
C ILE A 575 -16.24 3.22 28.34
N GLY A 576 -15.02 3.11 28.86
CA GLY A 576 -14.74 2.78 30.25
C GLY A 576 -13.56 3.59 30.74
N MET A 577 -13.64 4.06 31.97
CA MET A 577 -12.57 4.79 32.65
C MET A 577 -12.41 4.29 34.08
N LEU A 578 -11.18 4.36 34.57
CA LEU A 578 -10.90 4.22 35.98
C LEU A 578 -10.87 5.64 36.56
N VAL A 579 -11.92 6.02 37.30
CA VAL A 579 -12.04 7.33 37.93
C VAL A 579 -11.96 7.12 39.44
N GLN A 580 -10.94 7.64 40.08
CA GLN A 580 -10.73 7.51 41.52
C GLN A 580 -10.92 6.07 42.03
N LEU A 581 -10.35 5.07 41.37
CA LEU A 581 -10.48 3.63 41.66
C LEU A 581 -11.88 3.03 41.36
N ILE A 582 -12.81 3.78 40.84
CA ILE A 582 -14.11 3.28 40.40
C ILE A 582 -14.05 2.91 38.91
N ASN A 583 -14.28 1.64 38.59
CA ASN A 583 -14.41 1.20 37.22
C ASN A 583 -15.82 1.55 36.73
N THR A 584 -15.88 2.41 35.69
CA THR A 584 -17.15 2.88 35.12
C THR A 584 -17.80 1.91 34.13
N GLN A 585 -17.23 0.74 33.91
CA GLN A 585 -17.80 -0.26 32.99
C GLN A 585 -19.21 -0.73 33.41
N LEU A 586 -19.47 -0.78 34.73
CA LEU A 586 -20.74 -1.22 35.27
C LEU A 586 -21.82 -0.13 35.34
N PHE A 587 -21.58 1.05 34.79
CA PHE A 587 -22.53 2.13 34.80
C PHE A 587 -23.24 2.25 33.45
N LEU A 588 -24.54 2.55 33.48
CA LEU A 588 -25.27 2.97 32.29
C LEU A 588 -24.70 4.27 31.77
N LYS A 589 -24.43 4.33 30.47
CA LYS A 589 -23.80 5.48 29.79
C LYS A 589 -24.68 6.00 28.68
N SER A 590 -24.74 7.33 28.52
CA SER A 590 -25.25 7.97 27.32
C SER A 590 -24.25 9.03 26.84
N VAL A 591 -24.18 9.25 25.53
CA VAL A 591 -23.34 10.27 24.93
C VAL A 591 -24.22 11.45 24.54
N SER A 592 -23.91 12.64 25.04
CA SER A 592 -24.66 13.86 24.73
C SER A 592 -24.07 14.62 23.57
N SER A 593 -22.76 14.61 23.42
CA SER A 593 -22.06 15.21 22.29
C SER A 593 -20.74 14.52 22.00
N ALA A 594 -20.29 14.62 20.76
CA ALA A 594 -18.94 14.23 20.35
C ALA A 594 -18.27 15.39 19.61
N HIS A 595 -16.97 15.52 19.83
CA HIS A 595 -16.09 16.46 19.14
C HIS A 595 -15.05 15.66 18.37
N ILE A 596 -15.13 15.72 17.04
CA ILE A 596 -14.21 15.01 16.16
C ILE A 596 -13.23 16.00 15.56
N GLN A 597 -11.96 15.79 15.80
CA GLN A 597 -10.89 16.58 15.20
C GLN A 597 -10.45 15.91 13.91
N CYS A 598 -10.55 16.63 12.79
CA CYS A 598 -10.18 16.16 11.46
C CYS A 598 -9.09 17.05 10.85
N VAL A 599 -8.29 16.46 9.97
CA VAL A 599 -7.29 17.13 9.13
C VAL A 599 -7.47 16.64 7.70
N ASP A 600 -7.58 17.57 6.75
CA ASP A 600 -7.67 17.28 5.31
C ASP A 600 -8.76 16.25 4.96
N SER A 601 -9.94 16.38 5.56
CA SER A 601 -10.98 15.36 5.54
C SER A 601 -12.23 15.83 4.80
N ALA A 602 -12.83 14.92 4.03
CA ALA A 602 -14.10 15.13 3.37
C ALA A 602 -15.03 13.92 3.60
N GLY A 603 -16.27 14.19 3.99
CA GLY A 603 -17.21 13.14 4.37
C GLY A 603 -16.96 12.61 5.79
N GLY A 604 -17.08 11.29 5.97
CA GLY A 604 -16.99 10.62 7.26
C GLY A 604 -18.28 10.68 8.07
N GLU A 605 -18.53 9.62 8.81
CA GLU A 605 -19.66 9.47 9.69
C GLU A 605 -19.18 9.05 11.09
N PHE A 606 -19.83 9.56 12.12
CA PHE A 606 -19.57 9.21 13.51
C PHE A 606 -20.87 8.83 14.21
N GLY A 607 -20.85 7.81 15.04
CA GLY A 607 -22.02 7.37 15.78
C GLY A 607 -21.66 6.61 17.05
N THR A 608 -22.67 6.41 17.89
CA THR A 608 -22.59 5.59 19.10
C THR A 608 -23.20 4.20 18.90
N THR A 609 -23.80 3.97 17.73
CA THR A 609 -24.25 2.67 17.24
C THR A 609 -23.96 2.56 15.75
N PRO A 610 -23.72 1.36 15.20
CA PRO A 610 -23.36 1.19 13.79
C PRO A 610 -24.50 1.50 12.81
N TYR A 611 -25.73 1.61 13.31
CA TYR A 611 -26.94 1.85 12.52
C TYR A 611 -27.42 3.30 12.56
N LYS A 612 -26.94 4.10 13.50
CA LYS A 612 -27.31 5.50 13.67
C LYS A 612 -26.07 6.37 13.63
N MET A 613 -25.60 6.59 12.41
CA MET A 613 -24.44 7.40 12.13
C MET A 613 -24.84 8.82 11.73
N THR A 614 -24.01 9.79 12.03
CA THR A 614 -24.19 11.19 11.66
C THR A 614 -22.99 11.65 10.85
N GLU A 615 -23.22 12.29 9.72
CA GLU A 615 -22.14 12.88 8.93
C GLU A 615 -21.34 13.89 9.75
N ILE A 616 -20.01 13.77 9.70
CA ILE A 616 -19.09 14.68 10.37
C ILE A 616 -19.13 16.04 9.67
N GLN A 617 -19.07 16.05 8.34
CA GLN A 617 -19.18 17.26 7.52
C GLN A 617 -20.60 17.43 7.00
N LYS A 618 -21.37 18.33 7.63
CA LYS A 618 -22.79 18.52 7.29
C LYS A 618 -23.06 19.58 6.21
N TYR A 619 -22.22 20.61 6.13
CA TYR A 619 -22.54 21.79 5.31
C TYR A 619 -21.27 22.38 4.68
N ARG A 620 -21.47 23.08 3.55
CA ARG A 620 -20.48 23.99 3.02
C ARG A 620 -20.29 25.13 4.01
N THR A 621 -19.04 25.52 4.26
CA THR A 621 -18.72 26.65 5.13
C THR A 621 -19.06 27.99 4.48
N SER A 622 -19.26 29.03 5.27
CA SER A 622 -19.36 30.41 4.79
C SER A 622 -18.17 30.77 3.89
N GLY A 623 -18.43 31.29 2.70
CA GLY A 623 -17.39 31.58 1.68
C GLY A 623 -17.09 30.43 0.72
N ALA A 624 -17.84 29.30 0.80
CA ALA A 624 -17.72 28.22 -0.18
C ALA A 624 -18.07 28.70 -1.58
N ILE A 625 -17.25 28.32 -2.56
CA ILE A 625 -17.50 28.55 -3.97
C ILE A 625 -18.40 27.40 -4.45
N TYR A 626 -19.61 27.69 -4.90
CA TYR A 626 -20.64 26.68 -5.20
C TYR A 626 -20.35 25.83 -6.43
N ASP A 627 -19.50 26.27 -7.33
CA ASP A 627 -19.02 25.56 -8.51
C ASP A 627 -17.83 24.64 -8.24
N LEU A 628 -17.27 24.69 -7.02
CA LEU A 628 -16.21 23.79 -6.57
C LEU A 628 -16.77 22.67 -5.67
N PRO A 629 -16.06 21.50 -5.58
CA PRO A 629 -16.41 20.46 -4.63
C PRO A 629 -16.32 20.98 -3.18
N PRO A 630 -17.03 20.33 -2.22
CA PRO A 630 -16.87 20.66 -0.80
C PRO A 630 -15.41 20.51 -0.38
N LEU A 631 -14.84 21.59 0.16
CA LEU A 631 -13.45 21.59 0.59
C LEU A 631 -13.22 20.64 1.78
N PRO A 632 -12.01 20.06 1.91
CA PRO A 632 -11.66 19.25 3.07
C PRO A 632 -11.78 20.06 4.36
N MET A 633 -12.24 19.42 5.41
CA MET A 633 -12.29 19.98 6.76
C MET A 633 -10.93 19.94 7.41
N ASN A 634 -10.56 21.05 8.04
CA ASN A 634 -9.51 21.13 9.04
C ASN A 634 -10.11 21.67 10.34
N GLY A 635 -9.90 20.97 11.44
CA GLY A 635 -10.37 21.41 12.75
C GLY A 635 -11.43 20.50 13.40
N ARG A 636 -12.10 21.07 14.41
CA ARG A 636 -13.03 20.34 15.28
C ARG A 636 -14.46 20.46 14.78
N GLN A 637 -15.13 19.31 14.66
CA GLN A 637 -16.55 19.21 14.33
C GLN A 637 -17.31 18.71 15.56
N GLN A 638 -18.41 19.37 15.93
CA GLN A 638 -19.26 18.98 17.04
C GLN A 638 -20.51 18.28 16.51
N ILE A 639 -20.80 17.13 17.08
CA ILE A 639 -22.00 16.35 16.79
C ILE A 639 -22.79 16.19 18.09
N MET A 640 -24.06 16.59 18.07
CA MET A 640 -24.96 16.40 19.21
C MET A 640 -25.69 15.09 19.09
N TYR A 641 -25.80 14.36 20.20
CA TYR A 641 -26.51 13.10 20.29
C TYR A 641 -27.69 13.19 21.25
N SER A 642 -28.79 12.55 20.86
CA SER A 642 -29.89 12.20 21.74
C SER A 642 -30.04 10.69 21.69
N ASP A 643 -29.22 10.01 22.49
CA ASP A 643 -29.06 8.58 22.40
C ASP A 643 -29.41 7.92 23.75
N GLY A 644 -29.99 6.70 23.67
CA GLY A 644 -30.33 5.94 24.85
C GLY A 644 -29.13 5.57 25.71
N THR A 645 -29.40 5.07 26.91
CA THR A 645 -28.38 4.54 27.82
C THR A 645 -28.02 3.11 27.48
N ASP A 646 -26.75 2.77 27.59
CA ASP A 646 -26.20 1.43 27.37
C ASP A 646 -25.00 1.21 28.29
N LEU A 647 -24.75 -0.04 28.69
CA LEU A 647 -23.56 -0.44 29.46
C LEU A 647 -22.32 -0.44 28.57
N ASP A 648 -22.43 -0.98 27.36
CA ASP A 648 -21.33 -1.16 26.42
C ASP A 648 -21.29 -0.05 25.36
N LYS A 649 -21.60 1.19 25.79
CA LYS A 649 -21.55 2.33 24.91
C LYS A 649 -20.20 2.47 24.24
N ARG A 650 -20.18 2.59 22.92
CA ARG A 650 -18.99 2.64 22.06
C ARG A 650 -19.09 3.82 21.11
N PHE A 651 -18.01 4.12 20.42
CA PHE A 651 -18.12 4.95 19.23
C PHE A 651 -17.75 4.16 17.97
N TYR A 652 -18.29 4.61 16.88
CA TYR A 652 -18.06 4.09 15.54
C TYR A 652 -17.69 5.23 14.61
N ILE A 653 -16.69 4.98 13.75
CA ILE A 653 -16.30 5.87 12.66
C ILE A 653 -16.47 5.09 11.38
N LYS A 654 -17.07 5.74 10.38
CA LYS A 654 -17.34 5.13 9.10
C LYS A 654 -17.00 6.08 7.96
N GLN A 655 -16.42 5.55 6.89
CA GLN A 655 -16.27 6.27 5.64
C GLN A 655 -16.89 5.44 4.51
N THR A 656 -17.95 5.95 3.95
CA THR A 656 -18.71 5.31 2.86
C THR A 656 -18.54 6.03 1.53
N LYS A 657 -18.08 7.29 1.59
CA LYS A 657 -17.78 8.09 0.40
C LYS A 657 -16.31 7.92 0.02
N PRO A 658 -15.97 7.80 -1.26
CA PRO A 658 -14.59 7.64 -1.71
C PRO A 658 -13.81 8.97 -1.67
N LEU A 659 -13.69 9.53 -0.49
CA LEU A 659 -13.07 10.82 -0.20
C LEU A 659 -12.08 10.69 0.98
N PRO A 660 -11.09 11.58 1.11
CA PRO A 660 -10.09 11.52 2.18
C PRO A 660 -10.74 11.69 3.56
N LEU A 661 -10.27 10.89 4.53
CA LEU A 661 -10.66 11.03 5.93
C LEU A 661 -9.45 10.77 6.83
N ASN A 662 -9.07 11.77 7.63
CA ASN A 662 -7.99 11.70 8.59
C ASN A 662 -8.46 12.25 9.93
N ILE A 663 -8.66 11.36 10.89
CA ILE A 663 -9.18 11.68 12.23
C ILE A 663 -8.02 11.66 13.21
N THR A 664 -7.83 12.77 13.91
CA THR A 664 -6.76 12.93 14.91
C THR A 664 -7.23 12.70 16.33
N SER A 665 -8.51 12.97 16.62
CA SER A 665 -9.11 12.66 17.91
C SER A 665 -10.62 12.60 17.88
N ALA A 666 -11.18 11.83 18.80
CA ALA A 666 -12.59 11.77 19.12
C ALA A 666 -12.79 12.00 20.62
N THR A 667 -13.44 13.09 20.98
CA THR A 667 -13.75 13.44 22.37
C THR A 667 -15.25 13.41 22.57
N MET A 668 -15.72 12.73 23.62
CA MET A 668 -17.15 12.56 23.88
C MET A 668 -17.52 13.04 25.26
N ASP A 669 -18.65 13.72 25.35
CA ASP A 669 -19.31 14.05 26.60
C ASP A 669 -20.21 12.89 27.03
N VAL A 670 -19.80 12.16 28.05
CA VAL A 670 -20.47 10.95 28.52
C VAL A 670 -21.17 11.25 29.84
N LEU A 671 -22.45 10.93 29.90
CA LEU A 671 -23.27 11.00 31.11
C LEU A 671 -23.38 9.58 31.72
N PHE A 672 -23.01 9.44 32.96
CA PHE A 672 -23.15 8.20 33.71
C PHE A 672 -24.42 8.21 34.52
N GLY A 673 -25.24 7.17 34.38
CA GLY A 673 -26.41 6.89 35.18
C GLY A 673 -26.07 6.12 36.46
N ASP A 674 -27.06 5.46 37.03
CA ASP A 674 -26.86 4.64 38.21
C ASP A 674 -26.10 3.36 37.87
N ARG A 675 -25.41 2.81 38.83
CA ARG A 675 -24.77 1.49 38.76
C ARG A 675 -25.86 0.44 38.68
N LEU A 676 -25.71 -0.58 37.85
CA LEU A 676 -26.55 -1.78 37.86
C LEU A 676 -26.39 -2.58 39.11
#